data_a14446de70b72bb7cfae26eff66aea1a
#
_entry.id   a14446de70b72bb7cfae26eff66aea1a
#
_cell.length_a   1.000
_cell.length_b   1.000
_cell.length_c   1.000
_cell.angle_alpha   90.00
_cell.angle_beta   90.00
_cell.angle_gamma   90.00
#
_symmetry.space_group_name_H-M   'P 1'
#
loop_
_entity.id
_entity.type
_entity.pdbx_description
1 polymer ?
#
loop_
_entity_poly.entity_id
_entity_poly.type
_entity_poly.pdbx_seq_one_letter_code
_entity_poly.pdbx_strand_id
1 'polypeptide(L)'
;MLIPSKLSRPVRLEHTVVRERLLAKLSGANNYRLVLITSPAGYGKTTLISQWAAGKNDLGWFSLDEGDNQQERFASYLIAAIQQATGNHCAASEAMVQKRQYASLSSLFAQLFIELADWQRPLYLVIDDYHLINNPVIHDAMRFFLRHQPENMTLVVLSRNLPQLGIANLRVRDQLLEIGSQQLAFTHQEAKQFFDCRLTSPIEADDSSRLCDDVAGWATALQLIALSARQNNSSAQHSARRLAGINASHLSDYLVDEVLDNVDARTRNFLLKSSLLRSMNDALIVRVTGEENGQMQLEEIERQGLFLQRMDDSGEWFRYHPLFGSFLRQRCQWELAVELPEIHRAAAESWMAQGFPSEAIHHALAAGDAKMLRDILLNHAWGMFNHSELGLLEQSLAALPWSNLLENPRLILLQAWLMQSQHRYSEVNTLLARAEQEMSVEMDTAMHGDFNALRAQVAINDGDQDEAERLSMVALEELPLANYYSRIVATSVHGEVLHCKGKLTKSLAVMQQTEQMARRHDVWHYALWSIIQQSEILFAQGFLQAAWESQEKAFQLVREQHLEQLPMHEFLLRIRSQLLWAWARLDEAEACARQGMDVLSTYQPQQQLQCLALMVQCSLARGDLDNARSHLNRLENLLGNGHYHSDWVSNADKVRVIYWQMTGDKTAAANWLRQTPKPEFANNHFLQSQWRNIARAQILLGDFEPAEMVLEELNENARSLRLMSDLNRNLLLLNQLYWQSGRKSEAQKALLEALTLANRTGFINHFVIEGEAMAQQLRQLIQLNTLPELEQHRAQRILRDINQHHRHKFAHFDEGFVERLLNHPEVPELIRTSPLTQRKWQVLGLIYSGYSNEQIAGELDVAATTIKTHIRNLYQKLGVAHRQDAVQHAQQLLKMMGYGV
;
A
#
# COMPACT_ATOMS: atom_id res chain seq x y z
N MET A 1 -7.67 -11.22 19.08
CA MET A 1 -7.00 -11.53 20.37
C MET A 1 -5.64 -12.13 20.06
N LEU A 2 -4.56 -11.68 20.73
CA LEU A 2 -3.22 -12.21 20.51
C LEU A 2 -2.97 -13.41 21.42
N ILE A 3 -2.32 -14.45 20.91
CA ILE A 3 -1.98 -15.66 21.67
C ILE A 3 -0.79 -15.33 22.59
N PRO A 4 -0.93 -15.42 23.92
CA PRO A 4 0.12 -15.00 24.84
C PRO A 4 1.44 -15.77 24.69
N SER A 5 1.36 -17.05 24.33
CA SER A 5 2.53 -17.91 24.11
C SER A 5 3.49 -17.43 23.02
N LYS A 6 3.01 -16.60 22.08
CA LYS A 6 3.86 -16.02 21.02
C LYS A 6 4.65 -14.81 21.50
N LEU A 7 4.17 -14.16 22.55
CA LEU A 7 4.76 -12.95 23.12
C LEU A 7 5.57 -13.24 24.38
N SER A 8 5.58 -14.49 24.81
CA SER A 8 6.25 -14.91 26.03
C SER A 8 7.59 -15.56 25.73
N ARG A 9 8.57 -15.24 26.56
CA ARG A 9 9.87 -15.88 26.53
C ARG A 9 9.73 -17.32 27.05
N PRO A 10 10.22 -18.36 26.33
CA PRO A 10 10.22 -19.72 26.84
C PRO A 10 10.96 -19.84 28.19
N VAL A 11 10.34 -20.51 29.13
CA VAL A 11 10.86 -20.66 30.48
C VAL A 11 12.10 -21.57 30.49
N ARG A 12 13.06 -21.23 31.33
CA ARG A 12 14.30 -22.02 31.47
C ARG A 12 13.98 -23.35 32.15
N LEU A 13 14.36 -24.46 31.53
CA LEU A 13 14.30 -25.78 32.14
C LEU A 13 15.42 -25.91 33.22
N GLU A 14 15.10 -26.52 34.37
CA GLU A 14 16.03 -26.64 35.52
C GLU A 14 17.37 -27.31 35.20
N HIS A 15 17.41 -28.19 34.20
CA HIS A 15 18.60 -28.98 33.82
C HIS A 15 19.26 -28.47 32.53
N THR A 16 19.28 -27.15 32.30
CA THR A 16 19.86 -26.57 31.09
C THR A 16 21.32 -26.15 31.33
N VAL A 17 22.24 -26.63 30.49
CA VAL A 17 23.66 -26.23 30.55
C VAL A 17 23.80 -24.74 30.23
N VAL A 18 24.50 -24.01 31.08
CA VAL A 18 24.80 -22.59 30.86
C VAL A 18 25.94 -22.46 29.86
N ARG A 19 25.68 -21.76 28.75
CA ARG A 19 26.63 -21.59 27.66
C ARG A 19 27.47 -20.31 27.88
N GLU A 20 28.34 -20.30 28.93
CA GLU A 20 29.07 -19.08 29.36
C GLU A 20 29.81 -18.39 28.22
N ARG A 21 30.51 -19.14 27.36
CA ARG A 21 31.27 -18.58 26.22
C ARG A 21 30.37 -17.83 25.21
N LEU A 22 29.13 -18.27 25.02
CA LEU A 22 28.16 -17.62 24.13
C LEU A 22 27.45 -16.46 24.85
N LEU A 23 27.16 -16.62 26.14
CA LEU A 23 26.59 -15.54 26.94
C LEU A 23 27.59 -14.37 27.07
N ALA A 24 28.88 -14.66 27.18
CA ALA A 24 29.94 -13.63 27.15
C ALA A 24 29.94 -12.87 25.82
N LYS A 25 29.76 -13.54 24.67
CA LYS A 25 29.61 -12.83 23.38
C LYS A 25 28.33 -11.96 23.33
N LEU A 26 27.25 -12.45 23.87
CA LEU A 26 25.96 -11.76 23.89
C LEU A 26 25.91 -10.64 24.95
N SER A 27 26.85 -10.53 25.86
CA SER A 27 26.93 -9.43 26.84
C SER A 27 27.11 -8.07 26.18
N GLY A 28 27.73 -8.02 25.01
CA GLY A 28 27.91 -6.82 24.21
C GLY A 28 26.84 -6.61 23.11
N ALA A 29 25.72 -7.30 23.18
CA ALA A 29 24.67 -7.27 22.15
C ALA A 29 24.14 -5.85 21.86
N ASN A 30 24.10 -4.97 22.86
CA ASN A 30 23.67 -3.57 22.72
C ASN A 30 24.57 -2.72 21.82
N ASN A 31 25.75 -3.21 21.46
CA ASN A 31 26.63 -2.51 20.52
C ASN A 31 26.30 -2.79 19.04
N TYR A 32 25.35 -3.69 18.79
CA TYR A 32 24.98 -4.14 17.46
C TYR A 32 23.53 -3.81 17.15
N ARG A 33 23.24 -3.47 15.90
CA ARG A 33 21.87 -3.30 15.42
C ARG A 33 21.14 -4.63 15.27
N LEU A 34 21.87 -5.67 14.85
CA LEU A 34 21.35 -7.02 14.66
C LEU A 34 22.23 -8.04 15.35
N VAL A 35 21.60 -8.86 16.18
CA VAL A 35 22.17 -10.14 16.61
C VAL A 35 21.48 -11.24 15.83
N LEU A 36 22.22 -11.95 15.00
CA LEU A 36 21.70 -12.98 14.14
C LEU A 36 22.22 -14.36 14.59
N ILE A 37 21.28 -15.25 14.94
CA ILE A 37 21.64 -16.61 15.32
C ILE A 37 21.07 -17.56 14.27
N THR A 38 21.94 -18.20 13.52
CA THR A 38 21.56 -19.09 12.44
C THR A 38 22.11 -20.50 12.64
N SER A 39 21.22 -21.47 12.68
CA SER A 39 21.59 -22.89 12.65
C SER A 39 20.38 -23.73 12.31
N PRO A 40 20.55 -24.97 11.85
CA PRO A 40 19.46 -25.92 11.75
C PRO A 40 18.69 -26.05 13.06
N ALA A 41 17.57 -26.73 13.05
CA ALA A 41 16.79 -26.97 14.25
C ALA A 41 17.60 -27.82 15.25
N GLY A 42 17.32 -27.64 16.55
CA GLY A 42 17.92 -28.48 17.58
C GLY A 42 19.30 -28.09 18.10
N TYR A 43 19.86 -26.98 17.65
CA TYR A 43 21.15 -26.45 18.16
C TYR A 43 21.02 -25.60 19.43
N GLY A 44 19.80 -25.38 19.92
CA GLY A 44 19.54 -24.62 21.15
C GLY A 44 19.54 -23.10 20.99
N LYS A 45 19.19 -22.56 19.81
CA LYS A 45 19.05 -21.11 19.56
C LYS A 45 18.16 -20.44 20.59
N THR A 46 16.90 -20.89 20.66
CA THR A 46 15.88 -20.35 21.56
C THR A 46 16.28 -20.49 23.01
N THR A 47 16.86 -21.65 23.39
CA THR A 47 17.39 -21.89 24.75
C THR A 47 18.49 -20.93 25.14
N LEU A 48 19.45 -20.68 24.23
CA LEU A 48 20.55 -19.74 24.48
C LEU A 48 20.02 -18.32 24.70
N ILE A 49 19.11 -17.88 23.84
CA ILE A 49 18.57 -16.52 23.96
C ILE A 49 17.61 -16.40 25.16
N SER A 50 16.88 -17.45 25.53
CA SER A 50 16.10 -17.47 26.78
C SER A 50 17.00 -17.35 28.03
N GLN A 51 18.19 -17.97 28.01
CA GLN A 51 19.18 -17.81 29.06
C GLN A 51 19.74 -16.38 29.12
N TRP A 52 20.11 -15.82 27.97
CA TRP A 52 20.63 -14.46 27.86
C TRP A 52 19.59 -13.40 28.22
N ALA A 53 18.33 -13.63 27.90
CA ALA A 53 17.21 -12.75 28.22
C ALA A 53 16.80 -12.78 29.71
N ALA A 54 17.29 -13.75 30.48
CA ALA A 54 16.99 -13.84 31.90
C ALA A 54 17.52 -12.61 32.66
N GLY A 55 16.61 -11.96 33.38
CA GLY A 55 16.93 -10.73 34.13
C GLY A 55 16.94 -9.43 33.31
N LYS A 56 16.56 -9.46 32.01
CA LYS A 56 16.32 -8.27 31.21
C LYS A 56 14.85 -7.88 31.23
N ASN A 57 14.56 -6.67 31.66
CA ASN A 57 13.18 -6.15 31.74
C ASN A 57 12.74 -5.46 30.45
N ASP A 58 13.67 -4.85 29.69
CA ASP A 58 13.41 -4.08 28.49
C ASP A 58 13.60 -4.98 27.24
N LEU A 59 12.90 -6.12 27.21
CA LEU A 59 13.01 -7.12 26.16
C LEU A 59 11.63 -7.60 25.71
N GLY A 60 11.33 -7.39 24.43
CA GLY A 60 10.16 -7.94 23.76
C GLY A 60 10.48 -9.28 23.07
N TRP A 61 9.57 -10.22 23.14
CA TRP A 61 9.70 -11.55 22.51
C TRP A 61 8.56 -11.78 21.52
N PHE A 62 8.89 -12.25 20.33
CA PHE A 62 7.93 -12.62 19.31
C PHE A 62 8.33 -13.94 18.65
N SER A 63 7.60 -15.00 18.94
CA SER A 63 7.73 -16.31 18.28
C SER A 63 6.83 -16.37 17.05
N LEU A 64 7.42 -16.55 15.89
CA LEU A 64 6.73 -16.59 14.61
C LEU A 64 6.11 -17.96 14.30
N ASP A 65 5.01 -17.94 13.56
CA ASP A 65 4.45 -19.09 12.85
C ASP A 65 4.14 -18.74 11.38
N GLU A 66 3.67 -19.69 10.59
CA GLU A 66 3.35 -19.48 9.16
C GLU A 66 2.25 -18.44 8.93
N GLY A 67 1.31 -18.27 9.89
CA GLY A 67 0.24 -17.28 9.82
C GLY A 67 0.76 -15.84 9.90
N ASP A 68 1.97 -15.62 10.44
CA ASP A 68 2.59 -14.30 10.55
C ASP A 68 3.15 -13.78 9.22
N ASN A 69 2.98 -14.50 8.12
CA ASN A 69 3.18 -13.98 6.77
C ASN A 69 2.11 -12.95 6.36
N GLN A 70 1.02 -12.83 7.11
CA GLN A 70 0.07 -11.73 7.00
C GLN A 70 0.65 -10.48 7.67
N GLN A 71 0.72 -9.37 6.93
CA GLN A 71 1.38 -8.15 7.38
C GLN A 71 0.75 -7.59 8.67
N GLU A 72 -0.57 -7.61 8.76
CA GLU A 72 -1.34 -7.11 9.89
C GLU A 72 -1.11 -7.95 11.15
N ARG A 73 -1.08 -9.26 10.98
CA ARG A 73 -0.78 -10.19 12.08
C ARG A 73 0.65 -10.01 12.56
N PHE A 74 1.60 -9.92 11.65
CA PHE A 74 3.00 -9.62 11.95
C PHE A 74 3.16 -8.30 12.72
N ALA A 75 2.52 -7.22 12.22
CA ALA A 75 2.52 -5.92 12.85
C ALA A 75 1.95 -5.97 14.27
N SER A 76 0.81 -6.63 14.45
CA SER A 76 0.12 -6.74 15.75
C SER A 76 0.99 -7.39 16.81
N TYR A 77 1.63 -8.52 16.47
CA TYR A 77 2.51 -9.20 17.41
C TYR A 77 3.82 -8.45 17.66
N LEU A 78 4.40 -7.83 16.62
CA LEU A 78 5.65 -7.09 16.76
C LEU A 78 5.46 -5.86 17.67
N ILE A 79 4.41 -5.07 17.46
CA ILE A 79 4.11 -3.92 18.31
C ILE A 79 3.76 -4.38 19.73
N ALA A 80 2.98 -5.44 19.90
CA ALA A 80 2.68 -5.98 21.22
C ALA A 80 3.93 -6.46 21.98
N ALA A 81 4.90 -7.08 21.31
CA ALA A 81 6.16 -7.47 21.91
C ALA A 81 6.98 -6.25 22.39
N ILE A 82 7.03 -5.19 21.60
CA ILE A 82 7.72 -3.95 21.98
C ILE A 82 6.97 -3.25 23.12
N GLN A 83 5.64 -3.21 23.07
CA GLN A 83 4.80 -2.64 24.10
C GLN A 83 5.01 -3.33 25.47
N GLN A 84 5.13 -4.65 25.49
CA GLN A 84 5.46 -5.39 26.73
C GLN A 84 6.83 -4.99 27.29
N ALA A 85 7.82 -4.70 26.43
CA ALA A 85 9.16 -4.28 26.85
C ALA A 85 9.20 -2.82 27.33
N THR A 86 8.36 -1.96 26.77
CA THR A 86 8.43 -0.51 26.98
C THR A 86 7.28 0.05 27.82
N GLY A 87 6.30 -0.78 28.16
CA GLY A 87 5.06 -0.30 28.79
C GLY A 87 4.23 0.52 27.81
N ASN A 88 3.70 1.67 28.23
CA ASN A 88 2.81 2.48 27.39
C ASN A 88 3.53 3.45 26.42
N HIS A 89 4.84 3.26 26.17
CA HIS A 89 5.58 4.17 25.28
C HIS A 89 5.20 4.05 23.80
N CYS A 90 4.60 2.95 23.38
CA CYS A 90 4.20 2.70 21.98
C CYS A 90 2.68 2.78 21.78
N ALA A 91 1.99 3.62 22.53
CA ALA A 91 0.53 3.67 22.52
C ALA A 91 -0.07 4.13 21.19
N ALA A 92 0.58 5.07 20.48
CA ALA A 92 0.12 5.49 19.16
C ALA A 92 0.32 4.38 18.12
N SER A 93 1.49 3.73 18.10
CA SER A 93 1.75 2.59 17.23
C SER A 93 0.81 1.42 17.51
N GLU A 94 0.49 1.16 18.79
CA GLU A 94 -0.50 0.16 19.16
C GLU A 94 -1.90 0.53 18.66
N ALA A 95 -2.31 1.79 18.85
CA ALA A 95 -3.60 2.29 18.34
C ALA A 95 -3.64 2.22 16.80
N MET A 96 -2.52 2.51 16.11
CA MET A 96 -2.40 2.36 14.67
C MET A 96 -2.64 0.92 14.21
N VAL A 97 -2.07 -0.04 14.91
CA VAL A 97 -2.28 -1.47 14.60
C VAL A 97 -3.71 -1.90 14.90
N GLN A 98 -4.24 -1.56 16.08
CA GLN A 98 -5.60 -1.93 16.50
C GLN A 98 -6.67 -1.35 15.55
N LYS A 99 -6.47 -0.11 15.09
CA LYS A 99 -7.36 0.57 14.16
C LYS A 99 -6.96 0.37 12.69
N ARG A 100 -5.89 -0.36 12.40
CA ARG A 100 -5.30 -0.58 11.07
C ARG A 100 -4.99 0.69 10.30
N GLN A 101 -4.35 1.58 10.98
CA GLN A 101 -4.14 2.94 10.55
C GLN A 101 -2.68 3.18 10.15
N TYR A 102 -2.09 2.30 9.31
CA TYR A 102 -0.75 2.49 8.77
C TYR A 102 -0.68 2.13 7.28
N ALA A 103 0.03 2.94 6.53
CA ALA A 103 0.16 2.84 5.07
C ALA A 103 1.04 1.65 4.65
N SER A 104 2.02 1.31 5.47
CA SER A 104 2.93 0.18 5.28
C SER A 104 3.55 -0.19 6.63
N LEU A 105 4.08 -1.39 6.72
CA LEU A 105 4.89 -1.76 7.88
C LEU A 105 6.03 -0.76 8.12
N SER A 106 6.61 -0.20 7.06
CA SER A 106 7.66 0.82 7.17
C SER A 106 7.14 2.13 7.78
N SER A 107 5.91 2.56 7.44
CA SER A 107 5.31 3.75 8.05
C SER A 107 4.93 3.53 9.51
N LEU A 108 4.45 2.34 9.85
CA LEU A 108 4.23 1.92 11.24
C LEU A 108 5.55 1.95 12.04
N PHE A 109 6.62 1.40 11.47
CA PHE A 109 7.93 1.41 12.12
C PHE A 109 8.51 2.83 12.27
N ALA A 110 8.27 3.71 11.29
CA ALA A 110 8.66 5.11 11.42
C ALA A 110 7.95 5.78 12.60
N GLN A 111 6.65 5.56 12.79
CA GLN A 111 5.91 6.06 13.94
C GLN A 111 6.42 5.46 15.25
N LEU A 112 6.63 4.14 15.27
CA LEU A 112 7.22 3.45 16.41
C LEU A 112 8.56 4.06 16.83
N PHE A 113 9.43 4.39 15.88
CA PHE A 113 10.74 4.97 16.16
C PHE A 113 10.64 6.41 16.69
N ILE A 114 9.62 7.17 16.26
CA ILE A 114 9.32 8.49 16.84
C ILE A 114 8.92 8.34 18.31
N GLU A 115 8.07 7.37 18.65
CA GLU A 115 7.68 7.14 20.04
C GLU A 115 8.83 6.61 20.90
N LEU A 116 9.74 5.82 20.31
CA LEU A 116 10.91 5.29 20.99
C LEU A 116 12.10 6.27 21.04
N ALA A 117 12.02 7.44 20.40
CA ALA A 117 13.11 8.41 20.38
C ALA A 117 13.51 8.90 21.79
N ASP A 118 12.54 8.98 22.70
CA ASP A 118 12.75 9.40 24.10
C ASP A 118 13.14 8.24 25.05
N TRP A 119 13.16 7.00 24.54
CA TRP A 119 13.53 5.82 25.30
C TRP A 119 15.04 5.75 25.48
N GLN A 120 15.54 5.87 26.71
CA GLN A 120 16.99 5.98 26.99
C GLN A 120 17.67 4.66 27.37
N ARG A 121 16.90 3.61 27.70
CA ARG A 121 17.44 2.32 28.12
C ARG A 121 17.69 1.43 26.92
N PRO A 122 18.63 0.45 27.01
CA PRO A 122 18.77 -0.57 25.99
C PRO A 122 17.46 -1.34 25.80
N LEU A 123 16.98 -1.44 24.55
CA LEU A 123 15.76 -2.16 24.17
C LEU A 123 16.13 -3.33 23.28
N TYR A 124 15.61 -4.50 23.59
CA TYR A 124 15.83 -5.70 22.80
C TYR A 124 14.53 -6.23 22.26
N LEU A 125 14.49 -6.53 20.96
CA LEU A 125 13.40 -7.25 20.33
C LEU A 125 13.90 -8.59 19.80
N VAL A 126 13.40 -9.67 20.37
CA VAL A 126 13.71 -11.03 19.91
C VAL A 126 12.62 -11.51 18.97
N ILE A 127 13.00 -11.91 17.78
CA ILE A 127 12.15 -12.58 16.80
C ILE A 127 12.65 -14.02 16.62
N ASP A 128 11.87 -14.96 17.12
CA ASP A 128 12.19 -16.37 17.03
C ASP A 128 11.52 -17.02 15.81
N ASP A 129 12.17 -18.02 15.23
CA ASP A 129 11.73 -18.77 14.06
C ASP A 129 11.51 -17.90 12.79
N TYR A 130 12.33 -16.88 12.57
CA TYR A 130 12.20 -15.94 11.44
C TYR A 130 12.19 -16.61 10.05
N HIS A 131 12.70 -17.82 9.93
CA HIS A 131 12.70 -18.60 8.69
C HIS A 131 11.30 -18.98 8.19
N LEU A 132 10.25 -18.82 9.00
CA LEU A 132 8.85 -19.05 8.63
C LEU A 132 8.25 -17.88 7.82
N ILE A 133 8.91 -16.72 7.82
CA ILE A 133 8.48 -15.59 7.02
C ILE A 133 8.98 -15.75 5.58
N ASN A 134 8.03 -15.75 4.65
CA ASN A 134 8.27 -15.86 3.21
C ASN A 134 7.75 -14.62 2.45
N ASN A 135 7.03 -13.72 3.12
CA ASN A 135 6.47 -12.54 2.50
C ASN A 135 7.55 -11.48 2.25
N PRO A 136 7.82 -11.11 0.97
CA PRO A 136 8.84 -10.14 0.63
C PRO A 136 8.58 -8.75 1.22
N VAL A 137 7.32 -8.36 1.38
CA VAL A 137 6.96 -7.06 1.98
C VAL A 137 7.39 -6.98 3.43
N ILE A 138 7.28 -8.07 4.20
CA ILE A 138 7.77 -8.13 5.57
C ILE A 138 9.30 -8.06 5.60
N HIS A 139 9.98 -8.75 4.68
CA HIS A 139 11.44 -8.66 4.59
C HIS A 139 11.91 -7.24 4.26
N ASP A 140 11.23 -6.55 3.34
CA ASP A 140 11.53 -5.15 2.99
C ASP A 140 11.31 -4.21 4.17
N ALA A 141 10.21 -4.37 4.87
CA ALA A 141 9.90 -3.60 6.07
C ALA A 141 10.92 -3.86 7.19
N MET A 142 11.37 -5.10 7.39
CA MET A 142 12.40 -5.42 8.38
C MET A 142 13.78 -4.88 7.97
N ARG A 143 14.06 -4.77 6.66
CA ARG A 143 15.27 -4.03 6.18
C ARG A 143 15.17 -2.55 6.49
N PHE A 144 13.99 -1.95 6.33
CA PHE A 144 13.73 -0.58 6.76
C PHE A 144 13.91 -0.44 8.28
N PHE A 145 13.33 -1.36 9.06
CA PHE A 145 13.47 -1.41 10.51
C PHE A 145 14.94 -1.37 10.94
N LEU A 146 15.77 -2.29 10.45
CA LEU A 146 17.20 -2.38 10.76
C LEU A 146 17.98 -1.13 10.34
N ARG A 147 17.55 -0.43 9.30
CA ARG A 147 18.21 0.80 8.83
C ARG A 147 17.91 1.99 9.74
N HIS A 148 16.71 2.07 10.28
CA HIS A 148 16.19 3.27 10.94
C HIS A 148 15.93 3.10 12.44
N GLN A 149 16.06 1.89 13.01
CA GLN A 149 15.84 1.65 14.44
C GLN A 149 16.73 2.56 15.30
N PRO A 150 16.28 2.99 16.49
CA PRO A 150 17.06 3.78 17.44
C PRO A 150 18.39 3.11 17.79
N GLU A 151 19.40 3.91 18.17
CA GLU A 151 20.75 3.38 18.47
C GLU A 151 20.77 2.48 19.70
N ASN A 152 19.87 2.72 20.65
CA ASN A 152 19.73 1.91 21.87
C ASN A 152 18.87 0.66 21.68
N MET A 153 18.37 0.40 20.47
CA MET A 153 17.58 -0.77 20.16
C MET A 153 18.39 -1.82 19.41
N THR A 154 18.28 -3.07 19.83
CA THR A 154 18.92 -4.22 19.19
C THR A 154 17.86 -5.24 18.77
N LEU A 155 17.84 -5.59 17.49
CA LEU A 155 17.05 -6.69 16.98
C LEU A 155 17.81 -8.01 17.13
N VAL A 156 17.19 -9.02 17.71
CA VAL A 156 17.75 -10.37 17.86
C VAL A 156 16.90 -11.33 17.02
N VAL A 157 17.50 -11.91 15.99
CA VAL A 157 16.79 -12.78 15.05
C VAL A 157 17.34 -14.21 15.15
N LEU A 158 16.44 -15.16 15.39
CA LEU A 158 16.73 -16.59 15.37
C LEU A 158 16.14 -17.19 14.09
N SER A 159 16.97 -17.87 13.30
CA SER A 159 16.55 -18.43 12.02
C SER A 159 17.22 -19.77 11.73
N ARG A 160 16.60 -20.62 10.89
CA ARG A 160 17.25 -21.85 10.41
C ARG A 160 18.19 -21.61 9.24
N ASN A 161 17.86 -20.62 8.43
CA ASN A 161 18.64 -20.22 7.26
C ASN A 161 18.95 -18.71 7.35
N LEU A 162 19.77 -18.23 6.45
CA LEU A 162 20.14 -16.82 6.37
C LEU A 162 18.95 -15.98 5.90
N PRO A 163 18.41 -15.07 6.72
CA PRO A 163 17.25 -14.27 6.36
C PRO A 163 17.57 -13.15 5.39
N GLN A 164 16.58 -12.71 4.60
CA GLN A 164 16.74 -11.65 3.59
C GLN A 164 16.69 -10.24 4.22
N LEU A 165 17.55 -9.96 5.19
CA LEU A 165 17.58 -8.72 5.98
C LEU A 165 18.67 -7.73 5.57
N GLY A 166 19.30 -7.89 4.40
CA GLY A 166 20.38 -7.00 3.97
C GLY A 166 21.67 -7.13 4.79
N ILE A 167 21.95 -8.33 5.29
CA ILE A 167 23.00 -8.68 6.25
C ILE A 167 24.40 -8.23 5.82
N ALA A 168 24.70 -8.27 4.50
CA ALA A 168 25.99 -7.87 3.96
C ALA A 168 26.35 -6.41 4.35
N ASN A 169 25.39 -5.50 4.30
CA ASN A 169 25.61 -4.10 4.65
C ASN A 169 25.87 -3.90 6.14
N LEU A 170 25.20 -4.67 7.00
CA LEU A 170 25.39 -4.61 8.46
C LEU A 170 26.76 -5.18 8.84
N ARG A 171 27.19 -6.24 8.16
CA ARG A 171 28.51 -6.86 8.37
C ARG A 171 29.64 -5.90 8.03
N VAL A 172 29.57 -5.18 6.89
CA VAL A 172 30.58 -4.20 6.47
C VAL A 172 30.67 -3.01 7.46
N ARG A 173 29.55 -2.67 8.12
CA ARG A 173 29.48 -1.55 9.09
C ARG A 173 29.80 -1.95 10.53
N ASP A 174 30.17 -3.19 10.78
CA ASP A 174 30.35 -3.76 12.13
C ASP A 174 29.12 -3.61 13.05
N GLN A 175 27.92 -3.69 12.46
CA GLN A 175 26.61 -3.56 13.14
C GLN A 175 25.91 -4.90 13.35
N LEU A 176 26.60 -6.01 13.12
CA LEU A 176 26.07 -7.36 13.15
C LEU A 176 26.90 -8.27 14.07
N LEU A 177 26.23 -8.90 15.04
CA LEU A 177 26.78 -10.02 15.78
C LEU A 177 26.20 -11.33 15.22
N GLU A 178 27.04 -12.18 14.65
CA GLU A 178 26.63 -13.50 14.13
C GLU A 178 27.08 -14.64 15.05
N ILE A 179 26.14 -15.60 15.28
CA ILE A 179 26.40 -16.86 15.93
C ILE A 179 25.84 -17.97 15.03
N GLY A 180 26.74 -18.72 14.39
CA GLY A 180 26.37 -19.81 13.49
C GLY A 180 26.37 -21.19 14.15
N SER A 181 26.00 -22.24 13.38
CA SER A 181 25.92 -23.63 13.85
C SER A 181 27.19 -24.15 14.49
N GLN A 182 28.37 -23.83 13.94
CA GLN A 182 29.65 -24.25 14.52
C GLN A 182 29.89 -23.67 15.91
N GLN A 183 29.43 -22.44 16.16
CA GLN A 183 29.58 -21.81 17.48
C GLN A 183 28.51 -22.33 18.45
N LEU A 184 27.32 -22.69 17.93
CA LEU A 184 26.22 -23.25 18.71
C LEU A 184 26.42 -24.72 19.04
N ALA A 185 27.27 -25.45 18.34
CA ALA A 185 27.63 -26.81 18.67
C ALA A 185 28.18 -26.89 20.11
N PHE A 186 27.81 -27.93 20.85
CA PHE A 186 28.32 -28.16 22.20
C PHE A 186 29.82 -28.48 22.12
N THR A 187 30.57 -27.89 23.02
CA THR A 187 31.95 -28.32 23.27
C THR A 187 31.98 -29.58 24.10
N HIS A 188 33.08 -30.33 24.13
CA HIS A 188 33.25 -31.53 24.98
C HIS A 188 32.92 -31.25 26.45
N GLN A 189 33.35 -30.09 26.95
CA GLN A 189 33.04 -29.65 28.31
C GLN A 189 31.53 -29.42 28.55
N GLU A 190 30.88 -28.74 27.61
CA GLU A 190 29.44 -28.49 27.67
C GLU A 190 28.65 -29.83 27.54
N ALA A 191 29.10 -30.75 26.68
CA ALA A 191 28.48 -32.05 26.52
C ALA A 191 28.63 -32.88 27.78
N LYS A 192 29.79 -32.87 28.43
CA LYS A 192 29.97 -33.55 29.71
C LYS A 192 29.06 -33.00 30.79
N GLN A 193 29.00 -31.66 30.96
CA GLN A 193 28.06 -31.04 31.90
C GLN A 193 26.59 -31.41 31.61
N PHE A 194 26.24 -31.50 30.32
CA PHE A 194 24.90 -31.88 29.89
C PHE A 194 24.55 -33.29 30.31
N PHE A 195 25.45 -34.26 30.11
CA PHE A 195 25.22 -35.67 30.54
C PHE A 195 25.25 -35.82 32.06
N ASP A 196 26.15 -35.13 32.74
CA ASP A 196 26.25 -35.16 34.20
C ASP A 196 24.96 -34.67 34.90
N CYS A 197 24.25 -33.70 34.29
CA CYS A 197 22.98 -33.18 34.80
C CYS A 197 21.77 -34.09 34.48
N ARG A 198 21.88 -34.99 33.51
CA ARG A 198 20.72 -35.74 32.98
C ARG A 198 20.79 -37.22 33.18
N LEU A 199 21.97 -37.79 33.33
CA LEU A 199 22.15 -39.23 33.59
C LEU A 199 22.19 -39.50 35.08
N THR A 200 21.66 -40.65 35.48
CA THR A 200 21.70 -41.09 36.86
C THR A 200 23.08 -41.60 37.28
N SER A 201 23.91 -42.01 36.32
CA SER A 201 25.28 -42.42 36.54
C SER A 201 26.25 -41.50 35.79
N PRO A 202 27.36 -41.04 36.41
CA PRO A 202 28.35 -40.20 35.76
C PRO A 202 28.92 -40.88 34.51
N ILE A 203 29.09 -40.07 33.42
CA ILE A 203 29.76 -40.51 32.19
C ILE A 203 31.24 -40.17 32.25
N GLU A 204 32.14 -41.03 31.74
CA GLU A 204 33.53 -40.71 31.61
C GLU A 204 33.77 -39.59 30.59
N ALA A 205 34.81 -38.78 30.81
CA ALA A 205 35.10 -37.61 29.94
C ALA A 205 35.39 -38.03 28.49
N ASP A 206 36.12 -39.12 28.28
CA ASP A 206 36.46 -39.65 26.95
C ASP A 206 35.19 -40.17 26.21
N ASP A 207 34.28 -40.82 26.91
CA ASP A 207 33.03 -41.28 26.31
C ASP A 207 32.10 -40.12 25.96
N SER A 208 31.98 -39.16 26.86
CA SER A 208 31.25 -37.91 26.58
C SER A 208 31.78 -37.15 25.37
N SER A 209 33.14 -37.10 25.26
CA SER A 209 33.77 -36.39 24.12
C SER A 209 33.53 -37.15 22.82
N ARG A 210 33.62 -38.47 22.79
CA ARG A 210 33.32 -39.28 21.59
C ARG A 210 31.87 -39.11 21.16
N LEU A 211 30.90 -39.18 22.11
CA LEU A 211 29.51 -38.93 21.81
C LEU A 211 29.23 -37.56 21.24
N CYS A 212 29.95 -36.56 21.76
CA CYS A 212 29.83 -35.19 21.26
C CYS A 212 30.36 -35.08 19.81
N ASP A 213 31.50 -35.74 19.51
CA ASP A 213 32.10 -35.77 18.18
C ASP A 213 31.22 -36.54 17.18
N ASP A 214 30.66 -37.68 17.57
CA ASP A 214 29.77 -38.52 16.73
C ASP A 214 28.54 -37.76 16.25
N VAL A 215 28.02 -36.83 17.04
CA VAL A 215 26.86 -35.98 16.69
C VAL A 215 27.24 -34.54 16.37
N ALA A 216 28.53 -34.25 16.18
CA ALA A 216 29.06 -32.90 15.89
C ALA A 216 28.54 -31.81 16.86
N GLY A 217 28.40 -32.14 18.14
CA GLY A 217 27.92 -31.25 19.19
C GLY A 217 26.44 -30.84 19.05
N TRP A 218 25.63 -31.59 18.30
CA TRP A 218 24.21 -31.27 18.11
C TRP A 218 23.40 -31.51 19.38
N ALA A 219 22.88 -30.44 20.00
CA ALA A 219 22.24 -30.49 21.32
C ALA A 219 21.04 -31.45 21.40
N THR A 220 20.19 -31.50 20.37
CA THR A 220 19.02 -32.40 20.32
C THR A 220 19.47 -33.83 20.24
N ALA A 221 20.50 -34.20 19.53
CA ALA A 221 21.01 -35.55 19.49
C ALA A 221 21.57 -35.99 20.85
N LEU A 222 22.31 -35.13 21.53
CA LEU A 222 22.77 -35.38 22.91
C LEU A 222 21.59 -35.59 23.87
N GLN A 223 20.50 -34.83 23.73
CA GLN A 223 19.25 -35.02 24.51
C GLN A 223 18.60 -36.38 24.25
N LEU A 224 18.50 -36.77 22.99
CA LEU A 224 17.93 -38.06 22.61
C LEU A 224 18.75 -39.26 23.14
N ILE A 225 20.10 -39.16 23.06
CA ILE A 225 21.01 -40.11 23.62
C ILE A 225 20.81 -40.24 25.15
N ALA A 226 20.69 -39.12 25.86
CA ALA A 226 20.47 -39.11 27.30
C ALA A 226 19.12 -39.72 27.70
N LEU A 227 18.05 -39.45 26.91
CA LEU A 227 16.72 -40.04 27.14
C LEU A 227 16.72 -41.56 26.92
N SER A 228 17.30 -42.05 25.82
CA SER A 228 17.43 -43.46 25.52
C SER A 228 18.23 -44.21 26.62
N ALA A 229 19.32 -43.64 27.10
CA ALA A 229 20.12 -44.19 28.17
C ALA A 229 19.35 -44.28 29.50
N ARG A 230 18.50 -43.29 29.83
CA ARG A 230 17.68 -43.30 31.06
C ARG A 230 16.57 -44.35 30.99
N GLN A 231 15.90 -44.48 29.86
CA GLN A 231 14.76 -45.41 29.71
C GLN A 231 15.17 -46.88 29.70
N ASN A 232 16.29 -47.19 29.08
CA ASN A 232 16.74 -48.59 28.93
C ASN A 232 17.63 -49.07 30.05
N ASN A 233 17.89 -48.31 31.12
CA ASN A 233 18.88 -48.65 32.18
C ASN A 233 20.23 -49.11 31.57
N SER A 234 20.50 -48.72 30.30
CA SER A 234 21.70 -49.11 29.55
C SER A 234 22.75 -48.01 29.70
N SER A 235 24.02 -48.38 29.63
CA SER A 235 25.08 -47.36 29.59
C SER A 235 24.91 -46.53 28.32
N ALA A 236 25.19 -45.18 28.40
CA ALA A 236 25.16 -44.27 27.26
C ALA A 236 26.04 -44.77 26.08
N GLN A 237 27.07 -45.58 26.40
CA GLN A 237 27.92 -46.26 25.42
C GLN A 237 27.20 -47.28 24.52
N HIS A 238 26.18 -47.98 25.03
CA HIS A 238 25.42 -48.94 24.24
C HIS A 238 24.54 -48.25 23.21
N SER A 239 23.88 -47.12 23.59
CA SER A 239 23.10 -46.29 22.72
C SER A 239 23.98 -45.62 21.63
N ALA A 240 25.19 -45.20 21.98
CA ALA A 240 26.14 -44.61 21.04
C ALA A 240 26.64 -45.56 19.96
N ARG A 241 26.94 -46.83 20.32
CA ARG A 241 27.38 -47.83 19.32
C ARG A 241 26.33 -48.15 18.28
N ARG A 242 25.03 -48.00 18.60
CA ARG A 242 23.92 -48.15 17.65
C ARG A 242 23.81 -46.96 16.66
N LEU A 243 24.35 -45.81 17.02
CA LEU A 243 24.27 -44.57 16.23
C LEU A 243 25.44 -44.39 15.27
N ALA A 244 26.53 -45.12 15.46
CA ALA A 244 27.70 -45.05 14.61
C ALA A 244 27.38 -45.50 13.18
N GLY A 245 27.26 -44.49 12.23
CA GLY A 245 27.03 -44.74 10.81
C GLY A 245 25.70 -44.24 10.25
N ILE A 246 24.83 -43.56 11.03
CA ILE A 246 23.58 -43.01 10.56
C ILE A 246 23.78 -41.52 10.16
N ASN A 247 23.33 -41.14 8.95
CA ASN A 247 23.35 -39.75 8.54
C ASN A 247 22.48 -38.85 9.45
N ALA A 248 22.89 -37.61 9.71
CA ALA A 248 22.26 -36.69 10.64
C ALA A 248 20.74 -36.46 10.39
N SER A 249 20.28 -36.55 9.12
CA SER A 249 18.86 -36.44 8.76
C SER A 249 18.02 -37.66 9.18
N HIS A 250 18.59 -38.88 9.17
CA HIS A 250 17.91 -40.09 9.58
C HIS A 250 18.11 -40.38 11.09
N LEU A 251 19.08 -39.73 11.70
CA LEU A 251 19.38 -39.85 13.11
C LEU A 251 18.23 -39.33 13.98
N SER A 252 17.63 -38.19 13.57
CA SER A 252 16.50 -37.58 14.27
C SER A 252 15.26 -38.50 14.25
N ASP A 253 14.95 -39.10 13.10
CA ASP A 253 13.79 -39.97 12.92
C ASP A 253 13.95 -41.26 13.74
N TYR A 254 15.13 -41.88 13.68
CA TYR A 254 15.45 -43.08 14.45
C TYR A 254 15.40 -42.84 15.96
N LEU A 255 15.98 -41.74 16.45
CA LEU A 255 16.04 -41.43 17.87
C LEU A 255 14.66 -41.07 18.44
N VAL A 256 13.80 -40.44 17.62
CA VAL A 256 12.43 -40.15 18.05
C VAL A 256 11.56 -41.40 18.04
N ASP A 257 11.73 -42.33 17.09
CA ASP A 257 11.09 -43.64 17.09
C ASP A 257 11.47 -44.42 18.37
N GLU A 258 12.75 -44.43 18.72
CA GLU A 258 13.22 -45.10 19.93
C GLU A 258 12.63 -44.49 21.20
N VAL A 259 12.44 -43.16 21.25
CA VAL A 259 11.76 -42.49 22.37
C VAL A 259 10.28 -42.90 22.44
N LEU A 260 9.59 -42.93 21.29
CA LEU A 260 8.17 -43.27 21.23
C LEU A 260 7.90 -44.73 21.54
N ASP A 261 8.81 -45.62 21.19
CA ASP A 261 8.68 -47.06 21.48
C ASP A 261 8.94 -47.40 22.96
N ASN A 262 9.63 -46.52 23.69
CA ASN A 262 9.95 -46.69 25.10
C ASN A 262 8.99 -45.98 26.07
N VAL A 263 8.00 -45.23 25.58
CA VAL A 263 6.93 -44.67 26.44
C VAL A 263 5.72 -45.58 26.44
N ASP A 264 4.93 -45.49 27.51
CA ASP A 264 3.69 -46.29 27.63
C ASP A 264 2.64 -45.85 26.58
N ALA A 265 1.70 -46.71 26.27
CA ALA A 265 0.70 -46.48 25.22
C ALA A 265 -0.16 -45.22 25.45
N ARG A 266 -0.42 -44.85 26.73
CA ARG A 266 -1.18 -43.63 27.07
C ARG A 266 -0.37 -42.41 26.76
N THR A 267 0.88 -42.34 27.18
CA THR A 267 1.80 -41.27 26.89
C THR A 267 2.03 -41.10 25.37
N ARG A 268 2.22 -42.25 24.66
CA ARG A 268 2.35 -42.24 23.20
C ARG A 268 1.13 -41.62 22.53
N ASN A 269 -0.07 -42.06 22.88
CA ASN A 269 -1.32 -41.55 22.32
C ASN A 269 -1.49 -40.03 22.62
N PHE A 270 -1.14 -39.64 23.86
CA PHE A 270 -1.12 -38.21 24.24
C PHE A 270 -0.19 -37.38 23.34
N LEU A 271 1.07 -37.84 23.18
CA LEU A 271 2.06 -37.13 22.34
C LEU A 271 1.59 -36.99 20.90
N LEU A 272 1.03 -38.06 20.32
CA LEU A 272 0.52 -38.03 18.95
C LEU A 272 -0.63 -37.06 18.81
N LYS A 273 -1.68 -37.14 19.61
CA LYS A 273 -2.87 -36.29 19.51
C LYS A 273 -2.56 -34.83 19.79
N SER A 274 -1.79 -34.55 20.85
CA SER A 274 -1.42 -33.18 21.22
C SER A 274 -0.48 -32.48 20.22
N SER A 275 0.26 -33.25 19.41
CA SER A 275 1.18 -32.71 18.39
C SER A 275 0.50 -31.91 17.30
N LEU A 276 -0.81 -32.15 17.09
CA LEU A 276 -1.61 -31.40 16.11
C LEU A 276 -1.84 -29.92 16.52
N LEU A 277 -1.68 -29.62 17.81
CA LEU A 277 -1.79 -28.27 18.35
C LEU A 277 -0.46 -27.52 18.22
N ARG A 278 -0.50 -26.31 17.71
CA ARG A 278 0.69 -25.43 17.61
C ARG A 278 1.10 -24.88 18.98
N SER A 279 0.11 -24.55 19.79
CA SER A 279 0.23 -24.17 21.19
C SER A 279 -0.82 -24.91 22.00
N MET A 280 -0.51 -25.28 23.23
CA MET A 280 -1.34 -26.15 24.06
C MET A 280 -1.55 -25.52 25.43
N ASN A 281 -2.77 -25.66 25.94
CA ASN A 281 -3.12 -25.39 27.34
C ASN A 281 -4.03 -26.50 27.86
N ASP A 282 -4.37 -26.48 29.16
CA ASP A 282 -5.21 -27.46 29.79
C ASP A 282 -6.51 -27.78 29.03
N ALA A 283 -7.28 -26.74 28.70
CA ALA A 283 -8.57 -26.86 28.01
C ALA A 283 -8.46 -27.51 26.60
N LEU A 284 -7.41 -27.21 25.85
CA LEU A 284 -7.14 -27.83 24.55
C LEU A 284 -6.77 -29.29 24.70
N ILE A 285 -5.90 -29.60 25.67
CA ILE A 285 -5.43 -30.95 25.92
C ILE A 285 -6.56 -31.87 26.40
N VAL A 286 -7.34 -31.43 27.39
CA VAL A 286 -8.52 -32.19 27.87
C VAL A 286 -9.44 -32.54 26.71
N ARG A 287 -9.73 -31.58 25.83
CA ARG A 287 -10.66 -31.80 24.72
C ARG A 287 -10.09 -32.69 23.61
N VAL A 288 -8.80 -32.54 23.30
CA VAL A 288 -8.14 -33.22 22.16
C VAL A 288 -7.70 -34.62 22.50
N THR A 289 -7.22 -34.85 23.73
CA THR A 289 -6.68 -36.14 24.14
C THR A 289 -7.66 -37.00 24.94
N GLY A 290 -8.67 -36.40 25.55
CA GLY A 290 -9.61 -37.04 26.45
C GLY A 290 -9.07 -37.22 27.87
N GLU A 291 -7.95 -36.59 28.21
CA GLU A 291 -7.40 -36.66 29.57
C GLU A 291 -8.23 -35.79 30.54
N GLU A 292 -8.37 -36.22 31.79
CA GLU A 292 -9.16 -35.48 32.79
C GLU A 292 -8.46 -34.20 33.29
N ASN A 293 -7.12 -34.18 33.25
CA ASN A 293 -6.29 -33.06 33.70
C ASN A 293 -5.14 -32.85 32.74
N GLY A 294 -5.33 -31.92 31.80
CA GLY A 294 -4.37 -31.61 30.76
C GLY A 294 -3.10 -30.96 31.30
N GLN A 295 -3.23 -30.05 32.28
CA GLN A 295 -2.11 -29.37 32.90
C GLN A 295 -1.12 -30.34 33.55
N MET A 296 -1.65 -31.27 34.34
CA MET A 296 -0.81 -32.29 35.02
C MET A 296 -0.09 -33.19 34.00
N GLN A 297 -0.73 -33.52 32.88
CA GLN A 297 -0.10 -34.31 31.81
C GLN A 297 0.99 -33.51 31.10
N LEU A 298 0.74 -32.25 30.79
CA LEU A 298 1.76 -31.36 30.17
C LEU A 298 2.98 -31.21 31.09
N GLU A 299 2.78 -31.02 32.39
CA GLU A 299 3.87 -30.95 33.38
C GLU A 299 4.63 -32.25 33.51
N GLU A 300 3.94 -33.40 33.44
CA GLU A 300 4.57 -34.74 33.46
C GLU A 300 5.44 -34.95 32.22
N ILE A 301 4.94 -34.64 31.02
CA ILE A 301 5.68 -34.70 29.76
C ILE A 301 6.91 -33.77 29.79
N GLU A 302 6.77 -32.56 30.35
CA GLU A 302 7.88 -31.63 30.53
C GLU A 302 8.93 -32.20 31.49
N ARG A 303 8.50 -32.77 32.65
CA ARG A 303 9.39 -33.39 33.65
C ARG A 303 10.11 -34.60 33.10
N GLN A 304 9.47 -35.39 32.26
CA GLN A 304 10.11 -36.49 31.53
C GLN A 304 11.13 -36.02 30.49
N GLY A 305 11.15 -34.72 30.16
CA GLY A 305 12.06 -34.12 29.19
C GLY A 305 11.72 -34.40 27.73
N LEU A 306 10.47 -34.69 27.41
CA LEU A 306 9.95 -35.08 26.09
C LEU A 306 9.73 -33.87 25.20
N PHE A 307 10.75 -32.99 25.12
CA PHE A 307 10.81 -31.86 24.21
C PHE A 307 9.63 -30.90 24.28
N LEU A 308 8.91 -30.85 25.40
CA LEU A 308 7.88 -29.89 25.70
C LEU A 308 8.50 -28.67 26.40
N GLN A 309 8.05 -27.48 26.05
CA GLN A 309 8.53 -26.21 26.60
C GLN A 309 7.37 -25.36 27.05
N ARG A 310 7.50 -24.72 28.22
CA ARG A 310 6.59 -23.66 28.67
C ARG A 310 6.86 -22.38 27.86
N MET A 311 5.78 -21.74 27.45
CA MET A 311 5.83 -20.55 26.61
C MET A 311 5.56 -19.26 27.39
N ASP A 312 5.11 -19.36 28.64
CA ASP A 312 4.77 -18.24 29.51
C ASP A 312 5.21 -18.46 30.95
N ASP A 313 5.36 -17.37 31.70
CA ASP A 313 5.77 -17.42 33.10
C ASP A 313 4.66 -17.94 34.03
N SER A 314 3.38 -17.91 33.60
CA SER A 314 2.26 -18.49 34.32
C SER A 314 2.23 -20.04 34.23
N GLY A 315 2.93 -20.59 33.24
CA GLY A 315 3.00 -22.03 33.02
C GLY A 315 1.72 -22.64 32.45
N GLU A 316 0.86 -21.80 31.84
CA GLU A 316 -0.41 -22.23 31.25
C GLU A 316 -0.26 -22.71 29.82
N TRP A 317 0.71 -22.16 29.06
CA TRP A 317 0.91 -22.45 27.65
C TRP A 317 2.17 -23.26 27.41
N PHE A 318 2.03 -24.30 26.57
CA PHE A 318 3.10 -25.23 26.21
C PHE A 318 3.21 -25.36 24.69
N ARG A 319 4.41 -25.75 24.24
CA ARG A 319 4.70 -26.03 22.82
C ARG A 319 5.74 -27.15 22.74
N TYR A 320 5.58 -28.04 21.76
CA TYR A 320 6.65 -28.98 21.43
C TYR A 320 7.80 -28.28 20.71
N HIS A 321 9.02 -28.80 20.96
CA HIS A 321 10.15 -28.43 20.12
C HIS A 321 9.80 -28.69 18.63
N PRO A 322 10.08 -27.78 17.69
CA PRO A 322 9.60 -27.87 16.30
C PRO A 322 9.93 -29.18 15.59
N LEU A 323 11.15 -29.76 15.80
CA LEU A 323 11.54 -31.04 15.20
C LEU A 323 10.71 -32.20 15.78
N PHE A 324 10.57 -32.26 17.09
CA PHE A 324 9.81 -33.30 17.75
C PHE A 324 8.33 -33.20 17.37
N GLY A 325 7.76 -32.02 17.40
CA GLY A 325 6.37 -31.79 17.00
C GLY A 325 6.10 -32.13 15.53
N SER A 326 7.02 -31.85 14.60
CA SER A 326 6.84 -32.22 13.19
C SER A 326 6.86 -33.71 12.97
N PHE A 327 7.75 -34.42 13.65
CA PHE A 327 7.80 -35.89 13.62
C PHE A 327 6.55 -36.54 14.23
N LEU A 328 6.12 -36.08 15.41
CA LEU A 328 4.90 -36.53 16.03
C LEU A 328 3.67 -36.34 15.15
N ARG A 329 3.55 -35.18 14.46
CA ARG A 329 2.47 -34.94 13.50
C ARG A 329 2.49 -35.90 12.33
N GLN A 330 3.67 -36.19 11.79
CA GLN A 330 3.80 -37.16 10.70
C GLN A 330 3.38 -38.56 11.16
N ARG A 331 3.80 -38.99 12.35
CA ARG A 331 3.38 -40.25 12.95
C ARG A 331 1.88 -40.28 13.25
N CYS A 332 1.32 -39.20 13.81
CA CYS A 332 -0.11 -39.06 14.06
C CYS A 332 -0.92 -39.26 12.78
N GLN A 333 -0.47 -38.67 11.65
CA GLN A 333 -1.12 -38.79 10.34
C GLN A 333 -1.16 -40.25 9.86
N TRP A 334 -0.16 -41.06 10.18
CA TRP A 334 -0.13 -42.46 9.78
C TRP A 334 -0.87 -43.35 10.75
N GLU A 335 -0.64 -43.21 12.05
CA GLU A 335 -1.17 -44.10 13.05
C GLU A 335 -2.62 -43.81 13.43
N LEU A 336 -3.01 -42.53 13.42
CA LEU A 336 -4.34 -42.07 13.82
C LEU A 336 -5.15 -41.47 12.65
N ALA A 337 -4.86 -41.89 11.43
CA ALA A 337 -5.49 -41.35 10.21
C ALA A 337 -7.03 -41.35 10.29
N VAL A 338 -7.64 -42.34 10.88
CA VAL A 338 -9.11 -42.45 11.03
C VAL A 338 -9.64 -41.50 12.11
N GLU A 339 -8.85 -41.21 13.14
CA GLU A 339 -9.25 -40.34 14.26
C GLU A 339 -8.97 -38.85 13.97
N LEU A 340 -8.09 -38.54 13.00
CA LEU A 340 -7.66 -37.17 12.70
C LEU A 340 -8.82 -36.18 12.58
N PRO A 341 -9.90 -36.44 11.81
CA PRO A 341 -11.00 -35.50 11.68
C PRO A 341 -11.68 -35.20 13.03
N GLU A 342 -11.82 -36.18 13.90
CA GLU A 342 -12.43 -36.00 15.24
C GLU A 342 -11.51 -35.21 16.17
N ILE A 343 -10.20 -35.48 16.13
CA ILE A 343 -9.20 -34.74 16.92
C ILE A 343 -9.18 -33.25 16.48
N HIS A 344 -9.18 -33.00 15.20
CA HIS A 344 -9.23 -31.63 14.68
C HIS A 344 -10.56 -30.96 15.01
N ARG A 345 -11.70 -31.67 14.97
CA ARG A 345 -13.00 -31.10 15.38
C ARG A 345 -12.99 -30.72 16.86
N ALA A 346 -12.47 -31.57 17.71
CA ALA A 346 -12.34 -31.31 19.15
C ALA A 346 -11.43 -30.09 19.42
N ALA A 347 -10.34 -29.96 18.67
CA ALA A 347 -9.46 -28.80 18.75
C ALA A 347 -10.19 -27.51 18.31
N ALA A 348 -10.91 -27.54 17.19
CA ALA A 348 -11.67 -26.39 16.69
C ALA A 348 -12.73 -25.92 17.70
N GLU A 349 -13.47 -26.85 18.30
CA GLU A 349 -14.46 -26.54 19.36
C GLU A 349 -13.80 -25.85 20.57
N SER A 350 -12.65 -26.36 21.01
CA SER A 350 -11.93 -25.79 22.14
C SER A 350 -11.36 -24.39 21.83
N TRP A 351 -10.83 -24.17 20.63
CA TRP A 351 -10.37 -22.86 20.19
C TRP A 351 -11.52 -21.85 20.10
N MET A 352 -12.69 -22.29 19.59
CA MET A 352 -13.90 -21.46 19.57
C MET A 352 -14.35 -21.06 20.98
N ALA A 353 -14.37 -22.02 21.92
CA ALA A 353 -14.74 -21.74 23.30
C ALA A 353 -13.80 -20.75 23.99
N GLN A 354 -12.55 -20.68 23.56
CA GLN A 354 -11.54 -19.74 24.05
C GLN A 354 -11.51 -18.40 23.30
N GLY A 355 -12.35 -18.21 22.25
CA GLY A 355 -12.47 -16.96 21.49
C GLY A 355 -11.39 -16.78 20.42
N PHE A 356 -10.82 -17.84 19.86
CA PHE A 356 -9.83 -17.84 18.78
C PHE A 356 -10.40 -18.43 17.47
N PRO A 357 -11.31 -17.74 16.77
CA PRO A 357 -11.97 -18.27 15.57
C PRO A 357 -11.00 -18.60 14.43
N SER A 358 -9.92 -17.85 14.26
CA SER A 358 -8.93 -18.09 13.21
C SER A 358 -8.20 -19.43 13.41
N GLU A 359 -7.82 -19.77 14.65
CA GLU A 359 -7.21 -21.08 14.97
C GLU A 359 -8.25 -22.20 14.80
N ALA A 360 -9.50 -21.97 15.22
CA ALA A 360 -10.60 -22.92 15.04
C ALA A 360 -10.83 -23.24 13.55
N ILE A 361 -10.78 -22.26 12.68
CA ILE A 361 -10.91 -22.42 11.22
C ILE A 361 -9.79 -23.33 10.67
N HIS A 362 -8.54 -23.13 11.09
CA HIS A 362 -7.44 -24.00 10.66
C HIS A 362 -7.72 -25.48 10.99
N HIS A 363 -8.26 -25.73 12.17
CA HIS A 363 -8.62 -27.09 12.57
C HIS A 363 -9.89 -27.60 11.89
N ALA A 364 -10.90 -26.76 11.66
CA ALA A 364 -12.10 -27.14 10.92
C ALA A 364 -11.79 -27.50 9.45
N LEU A 365 -10.88 -26.77 8.82
CA LEU A 365 -10.37 -27.07 7.47
C LEU A 365 -9.64 -28.42 7.46
N ALA A 366 -8.78 -28.68 8.45
CA ALA A 366 -8.04 -29.93 8.57
C ALA A 366 -8.94 -31.13 8.89
N ALA A 367 -10.04 -30.90 9.61
CA ALA A 367 -11.07 -31.92 9.87
C ALA A 367 -11.91 -32.26 8.62
N GLY A 368 -11.90 -31.41 7.61
CA GLY A 368 -12.82 -31.50 6.46
C GLY A 368 -14.29 -31.33 6.85
N ASP A 369 -14.59 -30.67 7.98
CA ASP A 369 -15.93 -30.50 8.50
C ASP A 369 -16.57 -29.22 7.95
N ALA A 370 -17.19 -29.35 6.79
CA ALA A 370 -17.86 -28.24 6.12
C ALA A 370 -18.97 -27.60 6.96
N LYS A 371 -19.66 -28.39 7.81
CA LYS A 371 -20.70 -27.87 8.69
C LYS A 371 -20.11 -26.96 9.78
N MET A 372 -19.08 -27.44 10.47
CA MET A 372 -18.40 -26.65 11.48
C MET A 372 -17.78 -25.38 10.89
N LEU A 373 -17.09 -25.50 9.75
CA LEU A 373 -16.50 -24.37 9.04
C LEU A 373 -17.56 -23.32 8.68
N ARG A 374 -18.70 -23.76 8.12
CA ARG A 374 -19.84 -22.88 7.80
C ARG A 374 -20.34 -22.16 9.05
N ASP A 375 -20.55 -22.88 10.15
CA ASP A 375 -21.10 -22.32 11.39
C ASP A 375 -20.12 -21.30 12.03
N ILE A 376 -18.82 -21.52 11.96
CA ILE A 376 -17.81 -20.54 12.37
C ILE A 376 -17.86 -19.30 11.48
N LEU A 377 -17.92 -19.46 10.16
CA LEU A 377 -17.96 -18.35 9.23
C LEU A 377 -19.23 -17.50 9.39
N LEU A 378 -20.41 -18.11 9.55
CA LEU A 378 -21.65 -17.38 9.76
C LEU A 378 -21.60 -16.46 10.99
N ASN A 379 -20.88 -16.86 12.04
CA ASN A 379 -20.81 -16.09 13.28
C ASN A 379 -19.63 -15.10 13.35
N HIS A 380 -18.50 -15.38 12.68
CA HIS A 380 -17.26 -14.65 12.90
C HIS A 380 -16.66 -14.02 11.64
N ALA A 381 -17.11 -14.40 10.43
CA ALA A 381 -16.47 -14.00 9.20
C ALA A 381 -16.52 -12.47 8.95
N TRP A 382 -17.59 -11.78 9.33
CA TRP A 382 -17.66 -10.32 9.24
C TRP A 382 -16.62 -9.63 10.14
N GLY A 383 -16.39 -10.17 11.34
CA GLY A 383 -15.31 -9.72 12.21
C GLY A 383 -13.94 -9.93 11.53
N MET A 384 -13.72 -11.09 10.93
CA MET A 384 -12.49 -11.41 10.18
C MET A 384 -12.33 -10.52 8.94
N PHE A 385 -13.40 -10.27 8.18
CA PHE A 385 -13.42 -9.36 7.04
C PHE A 385 -13.03 -7.94 7.47
N ASN A 386 -13.65 -7.42 8.52
CA ASN A 386 -13.31 -6.13 9.10
C ASN A 386 -11.89 -6.11 9.71
N HIS A 387 -11.35 -7.26 10.09
CA HIS A 387 -9.97 -7.43 10.55
C HIS A 387 -8.99 -7.81 9.42
N SER A 388 -9.39 -7.73 8.15
CA SER A 388 -8.61 -8.03 6.92
C SER A 388 -7.89 -9.38 6.94
N GLU A 389 -8.44 -10.36 7.63
CA GLU A 389 -8.00 -11.75 7.54
C GLU A 389 -8.49 -12.38 6.21
N LEU A 390 -8.32 -11.61 5.11
CA LEU A 390 -8.94 -11.89 3.82
C LEU A 390 -8.45 -13.21 3.22
N GLY A 391 -7.16 -13.54 3.38
CA GLY A 391 -6.59 -14.78 2.86
C GLY A 391 -7.18 -16.03 3.53
N LEU A 392 -7.38 -16.01 4.85
CA LEU A 392 -8.00 -17.11 5.58
C LEU A 392 -9.48 -17.24 5.23
N LEU A 393 -10.19 -16.12 5.06
CA LEU A 393 -11.57 -16.10 4.60
C LEU A 393 -11.71 -16.67 3.20
N GLU A 394 -10.85 -16.28 2.26
CA GLU A 394 -10.87 -16.78 0.89
C GLU A 394 -10.64 -18.30 0.85
N GLN A 395 -9.63 -18.79 1.57
CA GLN A 395 -9.36 -20.21 1.70
C GLN A 395 -10.54 -20.96 2.32
N SER A 396 -11.17 -20.38 3.33
CA SER A 396 -12.30 -21.00 4.04
C SER A 396 -13.56 -21.09 3.19
N LEU A 397 -13.89 -20.02 2.47
CA LEU A 397 -15.03 -20.00 1.55
C LEU A 397 -14.82 -20.94 0.36
N ALA A 398 -13.58 -21.00 -0.17
CA ALA A 398 -13.23 -21.92 -1.25
C ALA A 398 -13.29 -23.39 -0.84
N ALA A 399 -13.09 -23.71 0.44
CA ALA A 399 -13.18 -25.06 0.98
C ALA A 399 -14.62 -25.54 1.21
N LEU A 400 -15.60 -24.61 1.25
CA LEU A 400 -17.01 -24.98 1.40
C LEU A 400 -17.57 -25.52 0.07
N PRO A 401 -18.31 -26.64 0.10
CA PRO A 401 -19.09 -27.09 -1.04
C PRO A 401 -20.07 -26.01 -1.49
N TRP A 402 -20.28 -25.87 -2.79
CA TRP A 402 -21.20 -24.87 -3.36
C TRP A 402 -22.63 -25.00 -2.79
N SER A 403 -23.09 -26.22 -2.51
CA SER A 403 -24.39 -26.45 -1.85
C SER A 403 -24.53 -25.75 -0.50
N ASN A 404 -23.44 -25.72 0.29
CA ASN A 404 -23.44 -25.04 1.58
C ASN A 404 -23.54 -23.51 1.44
N LEU A 405 -23.00 -22.97 0.36
CA LEU A 405 -23.12 -21.54 0.05
C LEU A 405 -24.56 -21.21 -0.39
N LEU A 406 -25.18 -22.05 -1.25
CA LEU A 406 -26.55 -21.90 -1.70
C LEU A 406 -27.58 -21.99 -0.59
N GLU A 407 -27.34 -22.84 0.41
CA GLU A 407 -28.18 -22.96 1.62
C GLU A 407 -28.08 -21.73 2.54
N ASN A 408 -26.99 -20.96 2.41
CA ASN A 408 -26.67 -19.82 3.27
C ASN A 408 -26.28 -18.58 2.46
N PRO A 409 -27.25 -17.85 1.92
CA PRO A 409 -26.99 -16.68 1.06
C PRO A 409 -26.07 -15.62 1.67
N ARG A 410 -25.99 -15.53 3.02
CA ARG A 410 -25.03 -14.65 3.72
C ARG A 410 -23.58 -14.99 3.43
N LEU A 411 -23.26 -16.27 3.14
CA LEU A 411 -21.90 -16.67 2.76
C LEU A 411 -21.58 -16.28 1.32
N ILE A 412 -22.59 -16.35 0.43
CA ILE A 412 -22.45 -15.84 -0.95
C ILE A 412 -22.22 -14.34 -0.92
N LEU A 413 -23.00 -13.60 -0.14
CA LEU A 413 -22.84 -12.16 0.04
C LEU A 413 -21.43 -11.83 0.57
N LEU A 414 -20.93 -12.57 1.56
CA LEU A 414 -19.59 -12.40 2.11
C LEU A 414 -18.51 -12.66 1.06
N GLN A 415 -18.65 -13.73 0.26
CA GLN A 415 -17.73 -14.04 -0.83
C GLN A 415 -17.72 -12.95 -1.90
N ALA A 416 -18.89 -12.44 -2.24
CA ALA A 416 -19.04 -11.34 -3.20
C ALA A 416 -18.40 -10.05 -2.68
N TRP A 417 -18.60 -9.71 -1.41
CA TRP A 417 -17.91 -8.57 -0.78
C TRP A 417 -16.40 -8.74 -0.72
N LEU A 418 -15.92 -9.96 -0.47
CA LEU A 418 -14.49 -10.26 -0.50
C LEU A 418 -13.91 -10.01 -1.90
N MET A 419 -14.55 -10.53 -2.94
CA MET A 419 -14.17 -10.30 -4.34
C MET A 419 -14.22 -8.80 -4.72
N GLN A 420 -15.28 -8.10 -4.28
CA GLN A 420 -15.44 -6.66 -4.49
C GLN A 420 -14.27 -5.87 -3.85
N SER A 421 -13.88 -6.22 -2.62
CA SER A 421 -12.76 -5.58 -1.91
C SER A 421 -11.40 -5.82 -2.58
N GLN A 422 -11.29 -6.91 -3.35
CA GLN A 422 -10.11 -7.28 -4.14
C GLN A 422 -10.17 -6.74 -5.59
N HIS A 423 -11.15 -5.90 -5.94
CA HIS A 423 -11.39 -5.36 -7.30
C HIS A 423 -11.65 -6.43 -8.39
N ARG A 424 -12.19 -7.60 -8.00
CA ARG A 424 -12.53 -8.72 -8.89
C ARG A 424 -13.98 -8.60 -9.38
N TYR A 425 -14.36 -7.46 -9.96
CA TYR A 425 -15.75 -7.09 -10.28
C TYR A 425 -16.46 -8.08 -11.24
N SER A 426 -15.78 -8.56 -12.26
CA SER A 426 -16.34 -9.53 -13.21
C SER A 426 -16.71 -10.86 -12.55
N GLU A 427 -15.95 -11.28 -11.54
CA GLU A 427 -16.23 -12.49 -10.79
C GLU A 427 -17.42 -12.32 -9.83
N VAL A 428 -17.62 -11.12 -9.30
CA VAL A 428 -18.80 -10.79 -8.48
C VAL A 428 -20.07 -11.01 -9.31
N ASN A 429 -20.14 -10.45 -10.52
CA ASN A 429 -21.29 -10.62 -11.42
C ASN A 429 -21.56 -12.10 -11.73
N THR A 430 -20.50 -12.85 -12.04
CA THR A 430 -20.61 -14.28 -12.32
C THR A 430 -21.12 -15.06 -11.11
N LEU A 431 -20.60 -14.76 -9.92
CA LEU A 431 -21.03 -15.40 -8.66
C LEU A 431 -22.50 -15.12 -8.37
N LEU A 432 -22.92 -13.86 -8.46
CA LEU A 432 -24.29 -13.45 -8.17
C LEU A 432 -25.29 -14.05 -9.17
N ALA A 433 -24.96 -14.02 -10.48
CA ALA A 433 -25.82 -14.61 -11.51
C ALA A 433 -25.99 -16.12 -11.33
N ARG A 434 -24.91 -16.83 -10.99
CA ARG A 434 -24.96 -18.26 -10.68
C ARG A 434 -25.77 -18.55 -9.43
N ALA A 435 -25.56 -17.76 -8.37
CA ALA A 435 -26.31 -17.93 -7.13
C ALA A 435 -27.82 -17.76 -7.35
N GLU A 436 -28.24 -16.76 -8.15
CA GLU A 436 -29.66 -16.55 -8.45
C GLU A 436 -30.32 -17.72 -9.19
N GLN A 437 -29.61 -18.32 -10.13
CA GLN A 437 -30.13 -19.44 -10.92
C GLN A 437 -30.25 -20.72 -10.10
N GLU A 438 -29.33 -20.95 -9.17
CA GLU A 438 -29.21 -22.22 -8.46
C GLU A 438 -29.78 -22.19 -7.02
N MET A 439 -30.04 -20.98 -6.47
CA MET A 439 -30.51 -20.83 -5.10
C MET A 439 -31.98 -21.26 -4.98
N SER A 440 -32.26 -22.18 -4.07
CA SER A 440 -33.61 -22.68 -3.76
C SER A 440 -34.20 -22.06 -2.50
N VAL A 441 -33.43 -21.29 -1.74
CA VAL A 441 -33.87 -20.68 -0.49
C VAL A 441 -34.52 -19.32 -0.78
N GLU A 442 -35.75 -19.11 -0.35
CA GLU A 442 -36.37 -17.78 -0.41
C GLU A 442 -35.57 -16.82 0.48
N MET A 443 -35.13 -15.71 -0.13
CA MET A 443 -34.47 -14.62 0.60
C MET A 443 -35.56 -13.80 1.34
N ASP A 444 -35.29 -13.46 2.58
CA ASP A 444 -36.08 -12.45 3.27
C ASP A 444 -35.82 -11.04 2.67
N THR A 445 -36.70 -10.10 2.97
CA THR A 445 -36.64 -8.73 2.42
C THR A 445 -35.31 -8.04 2.75
N ALA A 446 -34.79 -8.26 3.95
CA ALA A 446 -33.55 -7.64 4.37
C ALA A 446 -32.34 -8.17 3.57
N MET A 447 -32.30 -9.48 3.33
CA MET A 447 -31.25 -10.12 2.54
C MET A 447 -31.36 -9.72 1.06
N HIS A 448 -32.58 -9.63 0.51
CA HIS A 448 -32.79 -9.11 -0.84
C HIS A 448 -32.27 -7.67 -0.96
N GLY A 449 -32.50 -6.83 0.04
CA GLY A 449 -31.93 -5.49 0.13
C GLY A 449 -30.39 -5.49 0.20
N ASP A 450 -29.77 -6.42 0.94
CA ASP A 450 -28.29 -6.56 1.00
C ASP A 450 -27.70 -6.93 -0.37
N PHE A 451 -28.33 -7.86 -1.09
CA PHE A 451 -27.92 -8.23 -2.45
C PHE A 451 -28.11 -7.08 -3.44
N ASN A 452 -29.23 -6.35 -3.36
CA ASN A 452 -29.48 -5.20 -4.23
C ASN A 452 -28.47 -4.07 -3.99
N ALA A 453 -28.05 -3.84 -2.74
CA ALA A 453 -26.99 -2.87 -2.44
C ALA A 453 -25.66 -3.24 -3.12
N LEU A 454 -25.27 -4.51 -3.04
CA LEU A 454 -24.06 -4.99 -3.71
C LEU A 454 -24.17 -4.90 -5.24
N ARG A 455 -25.30 -5.30 -5.81
CA ARG A 455 -25.56 -5.20 -7.25
C ARG A 455 -25.57 -3.77 -7.75
N ALA A 456 -26.13 -2.87 -6.96
CA ALA A 456 -26.09 -1.45 -7.27
C ALA A 456 -24.64 -0.93 -7.36
N GLN A 457 -23.77 -1.37 -6.44
CA GLN A 457 -22.35 -1.04 -6.49
C GLN A 457 -21.64 -1.61 -7.72
N VAL A 458 -21.98 -2.83 -8.12
CA VAL A 458 -21.43 -3.45 -9.34
C VAL A 458 -21.94 -2.72 -10.58
N ALA A 459 -23.24 -2.44 -10.65
CA ALA A 459 -23.85 -1.73 -11.79
C ALA A 459 -23.22 -0.35 -12.01
N ILE A 460 -22.99 0.44 -10.94
CA ILE A 460 -22.34 1.76 -11.08
C ILE A 460 -20.89 1.62 -11.54
N ASN A 461 -20.17 0.61 -11.08
CA ASN A 461 -18.80 0.32 -11.53
C ASN A 461 -18.73 -0.07 -13.00
N ASP A 462 -19.76 -0.79 -13.52
CA ASP A 462 -19.90 -1.18 -14.91
C ASP A 462 -20.44 -0.03 -15.80
N GLY A 463 -20.83 1.09 -15.19
CA GLY A 463 -21.36 2.26 -15.89
C GLY A 463 -22.85 2.23 -16.16
N ASP A 464 -23.58 1.22 -15.67
CA ASP A 464 -25.05 1.12 -15.81
C ASP A 464 -25.73 1.95 -14.71
N GLN A 465 -25.90 3.24 -14.99
CA GLN A 465 -26.44 4.22 -14.04
C GLN A 465 -27.92 3.99 -13.73
N ASP A 466 -28.70 3.48 -14.69
CA ASP A 466 -30.12 3.29 -14.51
C ASP A 466 -30.42 2.06 -13.65
N GLU A 467 -29.73 0.98 -13.87
CA GLU A 467 -29.81 -0.20 -13.03
C GLU A 467 -29.27 0.07 -11.63
N ALA A 468 -28.16 0.82 -11.50
CA ALA A 468 -27.61 1.24 -10.20
C ALA A 468 -28.61 2.10 -9.41
N GLU A 469 -29.31 3.05 -10.06
CA GLU A 469 -30.39 3.85 -9.43
C GLU A 469 -31.51 2.96 -8.93
N ARG A 470 -32.04 2.10 -9.80
CA ARG A 470 -33.14 1.19 -9.47
C ARG A 470 -32.81 0.30 -8.27
N LEU A 471 -31.64 -0.37 -8.33
CA LEU A 471 -31.22 -1.32 -7.30
C LEU A 471 -30.90 -0.61 -5.97
N SER A 472 -30.24 0.54 -6.00
CA SER A 472 -29.92 1.30 -4.78
C SER A 472 -31.19 1.80 -4.07
N MET A 473 -32.19 2.24 -4.82
CA MET A 473 -33.48 2.66 -4.25
C MET A 473 -34.24 1.50 -3.62
N VAL A 474 -34.35 0.37 -4.33
CA VAL A 474 -34.96 -0.85 -3.78
C VAL A 474 -34.24 -1.30 -2.52
N ALA A 475 -32.92 -1.33 -2.53
CA ALA A 475 -32.13 -1.69 -1.35
C ALA A 475 -32.42 -0.77 -0.16
N LEU A 476 -32.53 0.55 -0.38
CA LEU A 476 -32.82 1.51 0.70
C LEU A 476 -34.22 1.35 1.31
N GLU A 477 -35.20 0.89 0.52
CA GLU A 477 -36.56 0.58 0.98
C GLU A 477 -36.61 -0.72 1.77
N GLU A 478 -35.88 -1.74 1.36
CA GLU A 478 -35.92 -3.08 1.93
C GLU A 478 -34.99 -3.28 3.15
N LEU A 479 -33.87 -2.53 3.21
CA LEU A 479 -32.88 -2.71 4.27
C LEU A 479 -33.35 -2.13 5.61
N PRO A 480 -33.37 -2.93 6.68
CA PRO A 480 -33.57 -2.41 8.03
C PRO A 480 -32.39 -1.52 8.47
N LEU A 481 -32.63 -0.65 9.44
CA LEU A 481 -31.59 0.27 9.96
C LEU A 481 -30.38 -0.46 10.55
N ALA A 482 -30.56 -1.70 11.02
CA ALA A 482 -29.51 -2.53 11.56
C ALA A 482 -28.47 -2.96 10.51
N ASN A 483 -28.87 -3.08 9.24
CA ASN A 483 -27.99 -3.43 8.13
C ASN A 483 -27.22 -2.19 7.62
N TYR A 484 -26.56 -1.51 8.56
CA TYR A 484 -25.93 -0.20 8.30
C TYR A 484 -24.92 -0.24 7.16
N TYR A 485 -24.14 -1.33 7.00
CA TYR A 485 -23.11 -1.43 5.96
C TYR A 485 -23.73 -1.34 4.56
N SER A 486 -24.68 -2.24 4.25
CA SER A 486 -25.36 -2.24 2.95
C SER A 486 -26.18 -0.97 2.72
N ARG A 487 -26.72 -0.35 3.77
CA ARG A 487 -27.36 0.96 3.67
C ARG A 487 -26.38 2.07 3.31
N ILE A 488 -25.17 2.06 3.88
CA ILE A 488 -24.11 3.02 3.52
C ILE A 488 -23.74 2.84 2.04
N VAL A 489 -23.56 1.59 1.59
CA VAL A 489 -23.26 1.29 0.18
C VAL A 489 -24.38 1.79 -0.73
N ALA A 490 -25.62 1.40 -0.48
CA ALA A 490 -26.77 1.81 -1.31
C ALA A 490 -26.94 3.33 -1.35
N THR A 491 -26.73 4.02 -0.21
CA THR A 491 -26.79 5.48 -0.15
C THR A 491 -25.65 6.12 -0.94
N SER A 492 -24.43 5.57 -0.85
CA SER A 492 -23.28 6.02 -1.64
C SER A 492 -23.55 5.91 -3.13
N VAL A 493 -23.96 4.72 -3.57
CA VAL A 493 -24.30 4.46 -4.98
C VAL A 493 -25.39 5.41 -5.49
N HIS A 494 -26.45 5.61 -4.70
CA HIS A 494 -27.49 6.56 -5.06
C HIS A 494 -26.93 7.98 -5.23
N GLY A 495 -26.04 8.40 -4.35
CA GLY A 495 -25.35 9.69 -4.46
C GLY A 495 -24.49 9.77 -5.72
N GLU A 496 -23.76 8.72 -6.08
CA GLU A 496 -22.95 8.63 -7.31
C GLU A 496 -23.84 8.69 -8.57
N VAL A 497 -24.94 7.97 -8.60
CA VAL A 497 -25.91 8.04 -9.70
C VAL A 497 -26.45 9.47 -9.89
N LEU A 498 -26.81 10.15 -8.80
CA LEU A 498 -27.23 11.55 -8.85
C LEU A 498 -26.12 12.46 -9.40
N HIS A 499 -24.86 12.20 -9.08
CA HIS A 499 -23.70 12.90 -9.64
C HIS A 499 -23.59 12.64 -11.14
N CYS A 500 -23.61 11.38 -11.57
CA CYS A 500 -23.57 11.01 -12.98
C CYS A 500 -24.72 11.63 -13.79
N LYS A 501 -25.91 11.73 -13.20
CA LYS A 501 -27.10 12.38 -13.84
C LYS A 501 -27.09 13.92 -13.74
N GLY A 502 -26.00 14.53 -13.30
CA GLY A 502 -25.85 15.98 -13.20
C GLY A 502 -26.69 16.65 -12.10
N LYS A 503 -27.33 15.87 -11.22
CA LYS A 503 -28.14 16.40 -10.09
C LYS A 503 -27.25 16.76 -8.89
N LEU A 504 -26.23 17.62 -9.12
CA LEU A 504 -25.10 17.86 -8.22
C LEU A 504 -25.49 18.28 -6.80
N THR A 505 -26.49 19.17 -6.66
CA THR A 505 -26.94 19.64 -5.34
C THR A 505 -27.56 18.52 -4.50
N LYS A 506 -28.31 17.61 -5.14
CA LYS A 506 -28.91 16.46 -4.46
C LYS A 506 -27.83 15.43 -4.12
N SER A 507 -26.92 15.16 -5.05
CA SER A 507 -25.80 14.27 -4.85
C SER A 507 -24.94 14.73 -3.67
N LEU A 508 -24.60 16.02 -3.57
CA LEU A 508 -23.83 16.56 -2.45
C LEU A 508 -24.49 16.29 -1.11
N ALA A 509 -25.82 16.50 -1.01
CA ALA A 509 -26.56 16.24 0.23
C ALA A 509 -26.54 14.73 0.60
N VAL A 510 -26.72 13.84 -0.39
CA VAL A 510 -26.69 12.40 -0.17
C VAL A 510 -25.29 11.94 0.23
N MET A 511 -24.21 12.47 -0.39
CA MET A 511 -22.85 12.16 -0.01
C MET A 511 -22.49 12.64 1.41
N GLN A 512 -22.99 13.79 1.84
CA GLN A 512 -22.87 14.26 3.22
C GLN A 512 -23.60 13.33 4.22
N GLN A 513 -24.77 12.83 3.85
CA GLN A 513 -25.50 11.84 4.65
C GLN A 513 -24.71 10.52 4.73
N THR A 514 -24.17 10.05 3.62
CA THR A 514 -23.34 8.84 3.56
C THR A 514 -22.10 8.96 4.46
N GLU A 515 -21.41 10.11 4.39
CA GLU A 515 -20.27 10.39 5.28
C GLU A 515 -20.66 10.29 6.76
N GLN A 516 -21.77 10.90 7.15
CA GLN A 516 -22.23 10.86 8.54
C GLN A 516 -22.56 9.44 9.00
N MET A 517 -23.26 8.66 8.15
CA MET A 517 -23.56 7.26 8.44
C MET A 517 -22.30 6.42 8.57
N ALA A 518 -21.38 6.57 7.63
CA ALA A 518 -20.13 5.82 7.60
C ALA A 518 -19.25 6.13 8.83
N ARG A 519 -19.13 7.40 9.22
CA ARG A 519 -18.40 7.80 10.45
C ARG A 519 -19.03 7.25 11.72
N ARG A 520 -20.37 7.21 11.81
CA ARG A 520 -21.08 6.68 12.98
C ARG A 520 -20.82 5.21 13.23
N HIS A 521 -20.54 4.45 12.16
CA HIS A 521 -20.34 3.00 12.20
C HIS A 521 -18.90 2.58 11.89
N ASP A 522 -17.93 3.51 11.95
CA ASP A 522 -16.51 3.28 11.70
C ASP A 522 -16.20 2.66 10.32
N VAL A 523 -17.04 2.92 9.31
CA VAL A 523 -16.85 2.44 7.93
C VAL A 523 -16.03 3.48 7.16
N TRP A 524 -14.75 3.58 7.51
CA TRP A 524 -13.87 4.69 7.13
C TRP A 524 -13.63 4.83 5.63
N HIS A 525 -13.58 3.73 4.89
CA HIS A 525 -13.40 3.78 3.44
C HIS A 525 -14.60 4.44 2.73
N TYR A 526 -15.86 4.19 3.16
CA TYR A 526 -17.02 4.90 2.62
C TYR A 526 -17.13 6.34 3.13
N ALA A 527 -16.67 6.63 4.34
CA ALA A 527 -16.54 8.01 4.80
C ALA A 527 -15.56 8.79 3.92
N LEU A 528 -14.39 8.22 3.64
CA LEU A 528 -13.39 8.82 2.75
C LEU A 528 -13.92 8.99 1.33
N TRP A 529 -14.53 7.93 0.76
CA TRP A 529 -15.12 7.98 -0.58
C TRP A 529 -16.17 9.09 -0.70
N SER A 530 -17.05 9.21 0.29
CA SER A 530 -18.08 10.25 0.31
C SER A 530 -17.50 11.66 0.31
N ILE A 531 -16.40 11.90 1.06
CA ILE A 531 -15.73 13.21 1.08
C ILE A 531 -15.02 13.48 -0.25
N ILE A 532 -14.45 12.46 -0.87
CA ILE A 532 -13.83 12.56 -2.20
C ILE A 532 -14.89 13.00 -3.22
N GLN A 533 -16.04 12.34 -3.24
CA GLN A 533 -17.17 12.68 -4.12
C GLN A 533 -17.70 14.10 -3.86
N GLN A 534 -17.82 14.52 -2.60
CA GLN A 534 -18.20 15.89 -2.26
C GLN A 534 -17.21 16.91 -2.88
N SER A 535 -15.90 16.63 -2.80
CA SER A 535 -14.89 17.50 -3.40
C SER A 535 -15.00 17.58 -4.93
N GLU A 536 -15.28 16.46 -5.60
CA GLU A 536 -15.45 16.41 -7.06
C GLU A 536 -16.70 17.17 -7.52
N ILE A 537 -17.82 17.01 -6.80
CA ILE A 537 -19.07 17.74 -7.05
C ILE A 537 -18.84 19.25 -6.89
N LEU A 538 -18.19 19.67 -5.82
CA LEU A 538 -17.88 21.08 -5.57
C LEU A 538 -16.94 21.66 -6.64
N PHE A 539 -15.97 20.88 -7.09
CA PHE A 539 -15.10 21.26 -8.22
C PHE A 539 -15.91 21.47 -9.50
N ALA A 540 -16.82 20.54 -9.84
CA ALA A 540 -17.67 20.64 -11.02
C ALA A 540 -18.57 21.90 -10.97
N GLN A 541 -19.08 22.24 -9.78
CA GLN A 541 -19.86 23.46 -9.55
C GLN A 541 -19.02 24.75 -9.53
N GLY A 542 -17.70 24.66 -9.55
CA GLY A 542 -16.78 25.80 -9.51
C GLY A 542 -16.52 26.36 -8.11
N PHE A 543 -16.88 25.66 -7.06
CA PHE A 543 -16.59 26.03 -5.67
C PHE A 543 -15.22 25.48 -5.22
N LEU A 544 -14.15 25.95 -5.89
CA LEU A 544 -12.80 25.38 -5.72
C LEU A 544 -12.28 25.49 -4.28
N GLN A 545 -12.59 26.57 -3.56
CA GLN A 545 -12.18 26.72 -2.17
C GLN A 545 -12.88 25.71 -1.26
N ALA A 546 -14.18 25.50 -1.43
CA ALA A 546 -14.93 24.50 -0.68
C ALA A 546 -14.49 23.07 -1.03
N ALA A 547 -14.15 22.82 -2.31
CA ALA A 547 -13.57 21.56 -2.75
C ALA A 547 -12.22 21.29 -2.06
N TRP A 548 -11.38 22.33 -1.94
CA TRP A 548 -10.10 22.25 -1.23
C TRP A 548 -10.29 21.94 0.27
N GLU A 549 -11.22 22.63 0.92
CA GLU A 549 -11.56 22.38 2.34
C GLU A 549 -12.07 20.93 2.56
N SER A 550 -12.87 20.43 1.62
CA SER A 550 -13.28 19.01 1.61
C SER A 550 -12.08 18.08 1.47
N GLN A 551 -11.12 18.41 0.61
CA GLN A 551 -9.86 17.66 0.46
C GLN A 551 -9.04 17.66 1.75
N GLU A 552 -8.92 18.80 2.45
CA GLU A 552 -8.21 18.85 3.73
C GLU A 552 -8.85 17.92 4.78
N LYS A 553 -10.19 17.89 4.85
CA LYS A 553 -10.92 16.93 5.71
C LYS A 553 -10.63 15.47 5.33
N ALA A 554 -10.56 15.18 4.02
CA ALA A 554 -10.24 13.85 3.54
C ALA A 554 -8.80 13.43 3.90
N PHE A 555 -7.81 14.31 3.68
CA PHE A 555 -6.43 14.06 4.08
C PHE A 555 -6.25 13.95 5.59
N GLN A 556 -7.01 14.71 6.37
CA GLN A 556 -7.04 14.55 7.82
C GLN A 556 -7.59 13.17 8.19
N LEU A 557 -8.70 12.72 7.59
CA LEU A 557 -9.26 11.40 7.80
C LEU A 557 -8.28 10.30 7.41
N VAL A 558 -7.59 10.44 6.26
CA VAL A 558 -6.55 9.50 5.82
C VAL A 558 -5.45 9.38 6.87
N ARG A 559 -4.95 10.50 7.40
CA ARG A 559 -3.92 10.48 8.46
C ARG A 559 -4.44 9.90 9.78
N GLU A 560 -5.63 10.30 10.22
CA GLU A 560 -6.23 9.85 11.49
C GLU A 560 -6.58 8.37 11.47
N GLN A 561 -6.99 7.85 10.33
CA GLN A 561 -7.42 6.47 10.14
C GLN A 561 -6.41 5.63 9.36
N HIS A 562 -5.23 6.20 9.00
CA HIS A 562 -4.11 5.58 8.27
C HIS A 562 -4.55 4.81 7.01
N LEU A 563 -5.29 5.51 6.16
CA LEU A 563 -5.85 4.96 4.92
C LEU A 563 -4.95 5.20 3.69
N GLU A 564 -3.68 5.59 3.89
CA GLU A 564 -2.75 6.00 2.83
C GLU A 564 -2.47 4.90 1.81
N GLN A 565 -2.63 3.64 2.19
CA GLN A 565 -2.41 2.50 1.29
C GLN A 565 -3.65 2.06 0.53
N LEU A 566 -4.81 2.58 0.88
CA LEU A 566 -6.00 2.25 0.11
C LEU A 566 -5.91 2.84 -1.30
N PRO A 567 -6.39 2.15 -2.34
CA PRO A 567 -6.47 2.72 -3.68
C PRO A 567 -7.25 4.04 -3.74
N MET A 568 -8.19 4.25 -2.83
CA MET A 568 -8.92 5.51 -2.67
C MET A 568 -8.04 6.71 -2.34
N HIS A 569 -6.87 6.51 -1.75
CA HIS A 569 -5.91 7.58 -1.52
C HIS A 569 -5.38 8.15 -2.84
N GLU A 570 -5.23 7.32 -3.87
CA GLU A 570 -4.94 7.80 -5.24
C GLU A 570 -6.05 8.73 -5.75
N PHE A 571 -7.31 8.34 -5.59
CA PHE A 571 -8.42 9.21 -5.99
C PHE A 571 -8.36 10.57 -5.32
N LEU A 572 -8.07 10.61 -4.03
CA LEU A 572 -7.90 11.83 -3.27
C LEU A 572 -6.75 12.69 -3.82
N LEU A 573 -5.58 12.09 -4.05
CA LEU A 573 -4.41 12.75 -4.64
C LEU A 573 -4.68 13.25 -6.06
N ARG A 574 -5.43 12.49 -6.85
CA ARG A 574 -5.82 12.83 -8.21
C ARG A 574 -6.72 14.06 -8.27
N ILE A 575 -7.75 14.13 -7.44
CA ILE A 575 -8.64 15.30 -7.36
C ILE A 575 -7.86 16.51 -6.82
N ARG A 576 -6.97 16.32 -5.85
CA ARG A 576 -6.09 17.38 -5.36
C ARG A 576 -5.17 17.89 -6.46
N SER A 577 -4.62 17.00 -7.28
CA SER A 577 -3.84 17.38 -8.47
C SER A 577 -4.66 18.22 -9.45
N GLN A 578 -5.93 17.87 -9.70
CA GLN A 578 -6.83 18.63 -10.57
C GLN A 578 -7.13 20.04 -10.02
N LEU A 579 -7.35 20.16 -8.69
CA LEU A 579 -7.56 21.45 -8.03
C LEU A 579 -6.31 22.36 -8.17
N LEU A 580 -5.15 21.81 -7.85
CA LEU A 580 -3.87 22.52 -7.98
C LEU A 580 -3.59 22.93 -9.43
N TRP A 581 -3.88 22.02 -10.36
CA TRP A 581 -3.78 22.30 -11.79
C TRP A 581 -4.72 23.45 -12.20
N ALA A 582 -5.96 23.45 -11.72
CA ALA A 582 -6.92 24.52 -12.04
C ALA A 582 -6.44 25.91 -11.55
N TRP A 583 -5.68 25.94 -10.45
CA TRP A 583 -5.04 27.16 -9.93
C TRP A 583 -3.67 27.49 -10.54
N ALA A 584 -3.22 26.74 -11.55
CA ALA A 584 -1.89 26.84 -12.17
C ALA A 584 -0.71 26.56 -11.23
N ARG A 585 -0.91 25.79 -10.14
CA ARG A 585 0.14 25.30 -9.22
C ARG A 585 0.68 23.96 -9.75
N LEU A 586 1.38 24.03 -10.90
CA LEU A 586 1.69 22.83 -11.70
C LEU A 586 2.68 21.87 -11.02
N ASP A 587 3.67 22.38 -10.27
CA ASP A 587 4.67 21.54 -9.61
C ASP A 587 4.02 20.70 -8.49
N GLU A 588 3.13 21.32 -7.73
CA GLU A 588 2.39 20.62 -6.68
C GLU A 588 1.35 19.65 -7.26
N ALA A 589 0.72 20.03 -8.37
CA ALA A 589 -0.21 19.16 -9.08
C ALA A 589 0.49 17.88 -9.56
N GLU A 590 1.66 18.03 -10.18
CA GLU A 590 2.47 16.90 -10.66
C GLU A 590 2.99 16.04 -9.50
N ALA A 591 3.42 16.65 -8.39
CA ALA A 591 3.84 15.93 -7.21
C ALA A 591 2.72 15.05 -6.63
N CYS A 592 1.48 15.57 -6.57
CA CYS A 592 0.31 14.77 -6.16
C CYS A 592 0.02 13.62 -7.12
N ALA A 593 0.08 13.85 -8.45
CA ALA A 593 -0.12 12.79 -9.43
C ALA A 593 0.96 11.70 -9.33
N ARG A 594 2.21 12.07 -9.09
CA ARG A 594 3.33 11.15 -8.88
C ARG A 594 3.15 10.32 -7.61
N GLN A 595 2.77 10.97 -6.51
CA GLN A 595 2.45 10.27 -5.26
C GLN A 595 1.28 9.30 -5.44
N GLY A 596 0.27 9.65 -6.24
CA GLY A 596 -0.82 8.73 -6.60
C GLY A 596 -0.32 7.50 -7.36
N MET A 597 0.64 7.65 -8.27
CA MET A 597 1.28 6.50 -8.94
C MET A 597 2.04 5.62 -7.95
N ASP A 598 2.71 6.20 -6.95
CA ASP A 598 3.43 5.44 -5.93
C ASP A 598 2.47 4.61 -5.05
N VAL A 599 1.31 5.17 -4.69
CA VAL A 599 0.23 4.43 -3.99
C VAL A 599 -0.23 3.22 -4.81
N LEU A 600 -0.36 3.38 -6.14
CA LEU A 600 -0.78 2.31 -7.04
C LEU A 600 0.34 1.37 -7.47
N SER A 601 1.57 1.56 -7.02
CA SER A 601 2.73 0.74 -7.44
C SER A 601 2.61 -0.74 -7.07
N THR A 602 1.84 -1.06 -6.04
CA THR A 602 1.56 -2.43 -5.57
C THR A 602 0.34 -3.06 -6.25
N TYR A 603 -0.39 -2.28 -7.07
CA TYR A 603 -1.60 -2.70 -7.78
C TYR A 603 -1.31 -2.93 -9.27
N GLN A 604 -2.34 -3.31 -10.02
CA GLN A 604 -2.20 -3.52 -11.46
C GLN A 604 -1.81 -2.22 -12.18
N PRO A 605 -0.84 -2.26 -13.13
CA PRO A 605 -0.36 -1.07 -13.84
C PRO A 605 -1.47 -0.25 -14.53
N GLN A 606 -2.57 -0.92 -14.93
CA GLN A 606 -3.73 -0.29 -15.56
C GLN A 606 -4.34 0.84 -14.72
N GLN A 607 -4.30 0.72 -13.39
CA GLN A 607 -4.86 1.73 -12.49
C GLN A 607 -4.10 3.07 -12.53
N GLN A 608 -2.85 3.09 -13.02
CA GLN A 608 -2.04 4.29 -13.15
C GLN A 608 -2.45 5.24 -14.31
N LEU A 609 -3.40 4.83 -15.15
CA LEU A 609 -3.80 5.58 -16.35
C LEU A 609 -4.17 7.03 -16.05
N GLN A 610 -4.96 7.27 -15.00
CA GLN A 610 -5.45 8.60 -14.64
C GLN A 610 -4.34 9.52 -14.13
N CYS A 611 -3.43 9.00 -13.31
CA CYS A 611 -2.25 9.75 -12.85
C CYS A 611 -1.34 10.14 -14.02
N LEU A 612 -1.13 9.22 -14.98
CA LEU A 612 -0.37 9.52 -16.20
C LEU A 612 -1.04 10.61 -17.02
N ALA A 613 -2.37 10.57 -17.18
CA ALA A 613 -3.11 11.62 -17.89
C ALA A 613 -2.91 12.99 -17.23
N LEU A 614 -2.91 13.08 -15.90
CA LEU A 614 -2.61 14.31 -15.17
C LEU A 614 -1.17 14.78 -15.35
N MET A 615 -0.20 13.86 -15.35
CA MET A 615 1.20 14.23 -15.61
C MET A 615 1.39 14.76 -17.02
N VAL A 616 0.74 14.16 -18.03
CA VAL A 616 0.69 14.71 -19.39
C VAL A 616 0.05 16.10 -19.38
N GLN A 617 -1.07 16.28 -18.68
CA GLN A 617 -1.78 17.55 -18.61
C GLN A 617 -0.93 18.65 -17.95
N CYS A 618 -0.14 18.33 -16.93
CA CYS A 618 0.82 19.27 -16.32
C CYS A 618 1.94 19.63 -17.29
N SER A 619 2.50 18.65 -18.00
CA SER A 619 3.55 18.89 -19.00
C SER A 619 3.04 19.77 -20.15
N LEU A 620 1.82 19.53 -20.65
CA LEU A 620 1.19 20.35 -21.69
C LEU A 620 0.94 21.78 -21.23
N ALA A 621 0.50 21.98 -19.99
CA ALA A 621 0.28 23.32 -19.44
C ALA A 621 1.58 24.12 -19.31
N ARG A 622 2.73 23.46 -19.09
CA ARG A 622 4.07 24.08 -19.15
C ARG A 622 4.58 24.26 -20.58
N GLY A 623 3.89 23.72 -21.58
CA GLY A 623 4.38 23.66 -22.97
C GLY A 623 5.57 22.71 -23.14
N ASP A 624 5.83 21.77 -22.21
CA ASP A 624 6.90 20.79 -22.28
C ASP A 624 6.44 19.55 -23.06
N LEU A 625 6.59 19.63 -24.40
CA LEU A 625 6.12 18.59 -25.31
C LEU A 625 6.94 17.31 -25.25
N ASP A 626 8.21 17.37 -24.81
CA ASP A 626 9.07 16.20 -24.73
C ASP A 626 8.67 15.30 -23.55
N ASN A 627 8.51 15.88 -22.36
CA ASN A 627 7.97 15.16 -21.21
C ASN A 627 6.53 14.71 -21.44
N ALA A 628 5.69 15.59 -22.06
CA ALA A 628 4.33 15.21 -22.45
C ALA A 628 4.33 13.96 -23.35
N ARG A 629 5.21 13.89 -24.36
CA ARG A 629 5.34 12.72 -25.26
C ARG A 629 5.80 11.47 -24.52
N SER A 630 6.76 11.62 -23.62
CA SER A 630 7.24 10.49 -22.81
C SER A 630 6.11 9.85 -21.96
N HIS A 631 5.33 10.71 -21.29
CA HIS A 631 4.19 10.24 -20.50
C HIS A 631 3.05 9.70 -21.37
N LEU A 632 2.80 10.31 -22.55
CA LEU A 632 1.80 9.84 -23.52
C LEU A 632 2.14 8.44 -24.03
N ASN A 633 3.38 8.14 -24.36
CA ASN A 633 3.78 6.81 -24.81
C ASN A 633 3.46 5.73 -23.76
N ARG A 634 3.68 6.03 -22.48
CA ARG A 634 3.31 5.13 -21.38
C ARG A 634 1.78 4.98 -21.27
N LEU A 635 1.05 6.08 -21.37
CA LEU A 635 -0.40 6.11 -21.33
C LEU A 635 -1.02 5.32 -22.49
N GLU A 636 -0.52 5.49 -23.72
CA GLU A 636 -0.99 4.78 -24.92
C GLU A 636 -0.73 3.28 -24.81
N ASN A 637 0.41 2.87 -24.23
CA ASN A 637 0.69 1.46 -23.96
C ASN A 637 -0.33 0.85 -22.95
N LEU A 638 -0.73 1.59 -21.93
CA LEU A 638 -1.75 1.12 -20.99
C LEU A 638 -3.11 1.00 -21.68
N LEU A 639 -3.50 2.00 -22.48
CA LEU A 639 -4.76 1.99 -23.22
C LEU A 639 -4.85 0.80 -24.18
N GLY A 640 -3.75 0.44 -24.83
CA GLY A 640 -3.72 -0.68 -25.78
C GLY A 640 -3.81 -2.07 -25.14
N ASN A 641 -3.48 -2.18 -23.87
CA ASN A 641 -3.39 -3.45 -23.14
C ASN A 641 -4.49 -3.64 -22.06
N GLY A 642 -5.40 -2.68 -21.90
CA GLY A 642 -6.42 -2.72 -20.84
C GLY A 642 -7.82 -2.36 -21.35
N HIS A 643 -8.83 -2.82 -20.60
CA HIS A 643 -10.20 -2.36 -20.74
C HIS A 643 -10.47 -1.34 -19.63
N TYR A 644 -10.98 -0.17 -20.01
CA TYR A 644 -11.21 0.95 -19.11
C TYR A 644 -12.64 1.47 -19.25
N HIS A 645 -13.15 2.02 -18.15
CA HIS A 645 -14.39 2.78 -18.17
C HIS A 645 -14.27 3.99 -19.12
N SER A 646 -15.38 4.36 -19.78
CA SER A 646 -15.40 5.42 -20.80
C SER A 646 -14.85 6.76 -20.32
N ASP A 647 -15.03 7.08 -19.04
CA ASP A 647 -14.52 8.33 -18.44
C ASP A 647 -13.00 8.33 -18.32
N TRP A 648 -12.39 7.19 -18.03
CA TRP A 648 -10.94 7.04 -18.00
C TRP A 648 -10.34 7.23 -19.38
N VAL A 649 -10.98 6.63 -20.38
CA VAL A 649 -10.60 6.79 -21.78
C VAL A 649 -10.75 8.27 -22.21
N SER A 650 -11.85 8.93 -21.82
CA SER A 650 -12.09 10.35 -22.12
C SER A 650 -11.02 11.28 -21.55
N ASN A 651 -10.55 11.01 -20.32
CA ASN A 651 -9.45 11.78 -19.71
C ASN A 651 -8.11 11.55 -20.41
N ALA A 652 -7.85 10.34 -20.86
CA ALA A 652 -6.67 10.01 -21.66
C ALA A 652 -6.76 10.67 -23.06
N ASP A 653 -7.91 10.61 -23.71
CA ASP A 653 -8.15 11.26 -25.00
C ASP A 653 -8.05 12.78 -24.92
N LYS A 654 -8.51 13.39 -23.83
CA LYS A 654 -8.35 14.82 -23.58
C LYS A 654 -6.89 15.27 -23.77
N VAL A 655 -5.95 14.59 -23.14
CA VAL A 655 -4.53 14.98 -23.20
C VAL A 655 -3.90 14.63 -24.54
N ARG A 656 -4.36 13.56 -25.21
CA ARG A 656 -3.93 13.21 -26.58
C ARG A 656 -4.35 14.30 -27.59
N VAL A 657 -5.63 14.68 -27.54
CA VAL A 657 -6.16 15.71 -28.47
C VAL A 657 -5.52 17.07 -28.23
N ILE A 658 -5.27 17.47 -26.97
CA ILE A 658 -4.52 18.72 -26.68
C ILE A 658 -3.09 18.62 -27.20
N TYR A 659 -2.41 17.48 -27.05
CA TYR A 659 -1.07 17.28 -27.58
C TYR A 659 -1.04 17.40 -29.11
N TRP A 660 -1.98 16.77 -29.83
CA TRP A 660 -2.08 16.89 -31.29
C TRP A 660 -2.37 18.33 -31.73
N GLN A 661 -3.20 19.05 -30.98
CA GLN A 661 -3.45 20.46 -31.24
C GLN A 661 -2.17 21.31 -31.10
N MET A 662 -1.38 21.07 -30.04
CA MET A 662 -0.14 21.81 -29.79
C MET A 662 0.98 21.45 -30.78
N THR A 663 0.98 20.26 -31.32
CA THR A 663 1.96 19.80 -32.32
C THR A 663 1.48 19.99 -33.77
N GLY A 664 0.20 20.31 -33.96
CA GLY A 664 -0.40 20.46 -35.31
C GLY A 664 -0.65 19.12 -36.00
N ASP A 665 -0.72 18.00 -35.25
CA ASP A 665 -0.91 16.66 -35.83
C ASP A 665 -2.37 16.41 -36.22
N LYS A 666 -2.75 16.94 -37.37
CA LYS A 666 -4.09 16.76 -37.96
C LYS A 666 -4.38 15.29 -38.33
N THR A 667 -3.35 14.54 -38.70
CA THR A 667 -3.51 13.15 -39.13
C THR A 667 -3.95 12.26 -37.97
N ALA A 668 -3.28 12.37 -36.82
CA ALA A 668 -3.65 11.64 -35.62
C ALA A 668 -5.06 12.01 -35.14
N ALA A 669 -5.39 13.30 -35.12
CA ALA A 669 -6.72 13.79 -34.73
C ALA A 669 -7.83 13.25 -35.64
N ALA A 670 -7.62 13.27 -36.98
CA ALA A 670 -8.60 12.74 -37.95
C ALA A 670 -8.80 11.22 -37.83
N ASN A 671 -7.72 10.47 -37.58
CA ASN A 671 -7.79 9.01 -37.36
C ASN A 671 -8.57 8.69 -36.09
N TRP A 672 -8.26 9.37 -34.98
CA TRP A 672 -8.95 9.21 -33.72
C TRP A 672 -10.44 9.55 -33.85
N LEU A 673 -10.79 10.68 -34.48
CA LEU A 673 -12.18 11.13 -34.63
C LEU A 673 -13.04 10.13 -35.42
N ARG A 674 -12.47 9.44 -36.42
CA ARG A 674 -13.16 8.41 -37.19
C ARG A 674 -13.48 7.15 -36.39
N GLN A 675 -12.66 6.82 -35.40
CA GLN A 675 -12.76 5.62 -34.58
C GLN A 675 -13.54 5.84 -33.28
N THR A 676 -13.69 7.11 -32.86
CA THR A 676 -14.32 7.44 -31.56
C THR A 676 -15.85 7.44 -31.69
N PRO A 677 -16.55 6.63 -30.90
CA PRO A 677 -18.00 6.64 -30.86
C PRO A 677 -18.49 7.98 -30.27
N LYS A 678 -19.59 8.49 -30.81
CA LYS A 678 -20.21 9.70 -30.28
C LYS A 678 -21.09 9.32 -29.09
N PRO A 679 -20.97 10.01 -27.93
CA PRO A 679 -21.87 9.79 -26.80
C PRO A 679 -23.31 10.14 -27.16
N GLU A 680 -24.30 9.47 -26.55
CA GLU A 680 -25.71 9.77 -26.83
C GLU A 680 -26.19 11.09 -26.23
N PHE A 681 -25.66 11.44 -25.04
CA PHE A 681 -26.11 12.59 -24.26
C PHE A 681 -24.92 13.40 -23.71
N ALA A 682 -25.18 14.65 -23.32
CA ALA A 682 -24.19 15.55 -22.71
C ALA A 682 -24.65 16.05 -21.32
N ASN A 683 -25.34 15.20 -20.56
CA ASN A 683 -26.06 15.55 -19.33
C ASN A 683 -25.20 15.54 -18.05
N ASN A 684 -23.92 15.19 -18.11
CA ASN A 684 -23.01 15.23 -16.98
C ASN A 684 -21.61 15.64 -17.42
N HIS A 685 -20.70 15.90 -16.47
CA HIS A 685 -19.34 16.40 -16.79
C HIS A 685 -18.47 15.33 -17.49
N PHE A 686 -18.72 14.04 -17.32
CA PHE A 686 -17.99 12.97 -18.00
C PHE A 686 -18.32 12.97 -19.50
N LEU A 687 -19.60 12.97 -19.84
CA LEU A 687 -20.05 13.05 -21.23
C LEU A 687 -19.72 14.39 -21.87
N GLN A 688 -19.79 15.49 -21.12
CA GLN A 688 -19.28 16.80 -21.57
C GLN A 688 -17.82 16.73 -21.96
N SER A 689 -16.99 16.01 -21.19
CA SER A 689 -15.57 15.83 -21.52
C SER A 689 -15.37 15.08 -22.84
N GLN A 690 -16.12 14.00 -23.08
CA GLN A 690 -16.06 13.24 -24.33
C GLN A 690 -16.42 14.11 -25.55
N TRP A 691 -17.56 14.79 -25.50
CA TRP A 691 -17.99 15.69 -26.57
C TRP A 691 -17.01 16.84 -26.79
N ARG A 692 -16.44 17.39 -25.72
CA ARG A 692 -15.46 18.48 -25.81
C ARG A 692 -14.17 18.01 -26.50
N ASN A 693 -13.73 16.78 -26.29
CA ASN A 693 -12.59 16.19 -27.00
C ASN A 693 -12.88 16.10 -28.52
N ILE A 694 -14.10 15.69 -28.89
CA ILE A 694 -14.56 15.65 -30.30
C ILE A 694 -14.55 17.06 -30.89
N ALA A 695 -15.14 18.05 -30.22
CA ALA A 695 -15.17 19.42 -30.68
C ALA A 695 -13.76 19.99 -30.84
N ARG A 696 -12.83 19.73 -29.91
CA ARG A 696 -11.42 20.17 -29.99
C ARG A 696 -10.72 19.55 -31.21
N ALA A 697 -10.93 18.30 -31.51
CA ALA A 697 -10.37 17.63 -32.68
C ALA A 697 -10.95 18.21 -33.97
N GLN A 698 -12.26 18.50 -34.03
CA GLN A 698 -12.90 19.17 -35.16
C GLN A 698 -12.32 20.58 -35.41
N ILE A 699 -12.12 21.35 -34.34
CA ILE A 699 -11.48 22.68 -34.44
C ILE A 699 -10.07 22.58 -35.04
N LEU A 700 -9.27 21.58 -34.59
CA LEU A 700 -7.93 21.34 -35.13
C LEU A 700 -7.97 21.02 -36.64
N LEU A 701 -9.00 20.28 -37.09
CA LEU A 701 -9.17 19.94 -38.51
C LEU A 701 -9.73 21.08 -39.35
N GLY A 702 -10.34 22.10 -38.74
CA GLY A 702 -11.02 23.19 -39.41
C GLY A 702 -12.52 22.96 -39.65
N ASP A 703 -13.09 21.94 -39.06
CA ASP A 703 -14.51 21.58 -39.15
C ASP A 703 -15.31 22.38 -38.11
N PHE A 704 -15.42 23.72 -38.35
CA PHE A 704 -15.95 24.66 -37.34
C PHE A 704 -17.45 24.50 -37.09
N GLU A 705 -18.28 24.30 -38.14
CA GLU A 705 -19.75 24.24 -37.99
C GLU A 705 -20.22 23.09 -37.06
N PRO A 706 -19.77 21.84 -37.24
CA PRO A 706 -20.13 20.76 -36.32
C PRO A 706 -19.61 20.99 -34.89
N ALA A 707 -18.39 21.56 -34.74
CA ALA A 707 -17.82 21.86 -33.43
C ALA A 707 -18.61 22.97 -32.71
N GLU A 708 -19.08 24.02 -33.42
CA GLU A 708 -19.91 25.10 -32.87
C GLU A 708 -21.23 24.55 -32.33
N MET A 709 -21.96 23.73 -33.12
CA MET A 709 -23.22 23.12 -32.71
C MET A 709 -23.05 22.29 -31.41
N VAL A 710 -22.03 21.47 -31.35
CA VAL A 710 -21.71 20.68 -30.17
C VAL A 710 -21.43 21.55 -28.96
N LEU A 711 -20.58 22.58 -29.10
CA LEU A 711 -20.18 23.45 -27.99
C LEU A 711 -21.32 24.32 -27.47
N GLU A 712 -22.25 24.76 -28.34
CA GLU A 712 -23.47 25.48 -27.94
C GLU A 712 -24.38 24.58 -27.11
N GLU A 713 -24.63 23.35 -27.55
CA GLU A 713 -25.41 22.38 -26.78
C GLU A 713 -24.74 22.07 -25.42
N LEU A 714 -23.43 21.85 -25.41
CA LEU A 714 -22.67 21.62 -24.17
C LEU A 714 -22.80 22.81 -23.20
N ASN A 715 -22.80 24.03 -23.71
CA ASN A 715 -22.94 25.24 -22.90
C ASN A 715 -24.35 25.37 -22.30
N GLU A 716 -25.40 25.06 -23.08
CA GLU A 716 -26.77 25.06 -22.58
C GLU A 716 -26.95 24.05 -21.46
N ASN A 717 -26.47 22.83 -21.67
CA ASN A 717 -26.49 21.76 -20.67
C ASN A 717 -25.66 22.14 -19.43
N ALA A 718 -24.45 22.68 -19.60
CA ALA A 718 -23.59 23.09 -18.48
C ALA A 718 -24.22 24.21 -17.64
N ARG A 719 -24.93 25.17 -18.27
CA ARG A 719 -25.65 26.24 -17.56
C ARG A 719 -26.84 25.65 -16.77
N SER A 720 -27.65 24.80 -17.40
CA SER A 720 -28.84 24.20 -16.79
C SER A 720 -28.49 23.35 -15.57
N LEU A 721 -27.40 22.56 -15.65
CA LEU A 721 -26.93 21.64 -14.63
C LEU A 721 -25.90 22.29 -13.65
N ARG A 722 -25.54 23.55 -13.87
CA ARG A 722 -24.54 24.29 -13.08
C ARG A 722 -23.15 23.64 -13.09
N LEU A 723 -22.73 23.09 -14.22
CA LEU A 723 -21.40 22.52 -14.44
C LEU A 723 -20.40 23.63 -14.80
N MET A 724 -20.01 24.43 -13.83
CA MET A 724 -19.25 25.67 -14.07
C MET A 724 -17.82 25.40 -14.58
N SER A 725 -17.21 24.29 -14.16
CA SER A 725 -15.91 23.86 -14.69
C SER A 725 -15.99 23.56 -16.20
N ASP A 726 -17.04 22.86 -16.63
CA ASP A 726 -17.26 22.50 -18.02
C ASP A 726 -17.66 23.73 -18.86
N LEU A 727 -18.54 24.57 -18.34
CA LEU A 727 -18.92 25.80 -19.00
C LEU A 727 -17.69 26.67 -19.30
N ASN A 728 -16.76 26.82 -18.36
CA ASN A 728 -15.53 27.60 -18.57
C ASN A 728 -14.68 27.00 -19.71
N ARG A 729 -14.49 25.68 -19.73
CA ARG A 729 -13.73 24.99 -20.78
C ARG A 729 -14.41 25.08 -22.16
N ASN A 730 -15.72 24.91 -22.20
CA ASN A 730 -16.48 25.00 -23.44
C ASN A 730 -16.42 26.42 -24.05
N LEU A 731 -16.56 27.46 -23.21
CA LEU A 731 -16.45 28.89 -23.65
C LEU A 731 -15.07 29.17 -24.22
N LEU A 732 -13.99 28.62 -23.65
CA LEU A 732 -12.64 28.79 -24.18
C LEU A 732 -12.44 28.08 -25.51
N LEU A 733 -13.07 26.92 -25.73
CA LEU A 733 -13.05 26.28 -27.04
C LEU A 733 -13.88 27.03 -28.09
N LEU A 734 -15.04 27.56 -27.71
CA LEU A 734 -15.80 28.45 -28.58
C LEU A 734 -15.02 29.71 -28.93
N ASN A 735 -14.34 30.32 -27.97
CA ASN A 735 -13.44 31.43 -28.21
C ASN A 735 -12.37 31.06 -29.25
N GLN A 736 -11.74 29.89 -29.11
CA GLN A 736 -10.73 29.41 -30.02
C GLN A 736 -11.30 29.19 -31.44
N LEU A 737 -12.48 28.56 -31.53
CA LEU A 737 -13.19 28.32 -32.78
C LEU A 737 -13.47 29.65 -33.51
N TYR A 738 -14.09 30.61 -32.81
CA TYR A 738 -14.42 31.92 -33.40
C TYR A 738 -13.16 32.74 -33.80
N TRP A 739 -12.10 32.62 -33.00
CA TRP A 739 -10.81 33.25 -33.33
C TRP A 739 -10.21 32.67 -34.61
N GLN A 740 -10.17 31.35 -34.76
CA GLN A 740 -9.62 30.68 -35.94
C GLN A 740 -10.49 30.86 -37.20
N SER A 741 -11.82 30.91 -37.03
CA SER A 741 -12.74 31.18 -38.14
C SER A 741 -12.84 32.66 -38.51
N GLY A 742 -12.07 33.58 -37.86
CA GLY A 742 -12.05 35.02 -38.14
C GLY A 742 -13.19 35.81 -37.49
N ARG A 743 -14.06 35.20 -36.72
CA ARG A 743 -15.22 35.79 -36.03
C ARG A 743 -14.80 36.43 -34.71
N LYS A 744 -14.00 37.52 -34.81
CA LYS A 744 -13.34 38.16 -33.67
C LYS A 744 -14.29 38.73 -32.61
N SER A 745 -15.47 39.27 -33.02
CA SER A 745 -16.47 39.80 -32.09
C SER A 745 -17.05 38.71 -31.18
N GLU A 746 -17.38 37.55 -31.74
CA GLU A 746 -17.89 36.40 -31.01
C GLU A 746 -16.81 35.79 -30.12
N ALA A 747 -15.57 35.73 -30.63
CA ALA A 747 -14.43 35.27 -29.82
C ALA A 747 -14.26 36.13 -28.56
N GLN A 748 -14.33 37.47 -28.70
CA GLN A 748 -14.23 38.38 -27.56
C GLN A 748 -15.37 38.18 -26.55
N LYS A 749 -16.62 37.98 -27.02
CA LYS A 749 -17.78 37.73 -26.16
C LYS A 749 -17.60 36.44 -25.34
N ALA A 750 -17.20 35.35 -26.00
CA ALA A 750 -16.96 34.08 -25.33
C ALA A 750 -15.82 34.18 -24.30
N LEU A 751 -14.73 34.89 -24.62
CA LEU A 751 -13.61 35.13 -23.73
C LEU A 751 -14.00 35.98 -22.51
N LEU A 752 -14.80 37.02 -22.70
CA LEU A 752 -15.30 37.86 -21.61
C LEU A 752 -16.19 37.07 -20.66
N GLU A 753 -17.10 36.23 -21.18
CA GLU A 753 -17.94 35.36 -20.35
C GLU A 753 -17.08 34.36 -19.56
N ALA A 754 -16.07 33.77 -20.20
CA ALA A 754 -15.14 32.85 -19.52
C ALA A 754 -14.34 33.56 -18.40
N LEU A 755 -13.88 34.81 -18.62
CA LEU A 755 -13.18 35.63 -17.63
C LEU A 755 -14.08 35.96 -16.44
N THR A 756 -15.33 36.37 -16.72
CA THR A 756 -16.33 36.65 -15.68
C THR A 756 -16.63 35.42 -14.83
N LEU A 757 -16.74 34.26 -15.47
CA LEU A 757 -16.90 33.01 -14.76
C LEU A 757 -15.65 32.67 -13.92
N ALA A 758 -14.43 32.86 -14.45
CA ALA A 758 -13.19 32.66 -13.76
C ALA A 758 -13.01 33.56 -12.51
N ASN A 759 -13.58 34.75 -12.52
CA ASN A 759 -13.60 35.62 -11.32
C ASN A 759 -14.38 34.99 -10.15
N ARG A 760 -15.48 34.30 -10.47
CA ARG A 760 -16.33 33.66 -9.47
C ARG A 760 -15.78 32.33 -8.99
N THR A 761 -15.14 31.58 -9.87
CA THR A 761 -14.74 30.18 -9.63
C THR A 761 -13.26 30.04 -9.30
N GLY A 762 -12.41 30.92 -9.77
CA GLY A 762 -10.95 30.84 -9.57
C GLY A 762 -10.19 30.04 -10.63
N PHE A 763 -10.82 29.57 -11.70
CA PHE A 763 -10.14 28.83 -12.77
C PHE A 763 -9.12 29.72 -13.50
N ILE A 764 -7.87 29.24 -13.56
CA ILE A 764 -6.75 29.95 -14.21
C ILE A 764 -6.19 29.09 -15.33
N ASN A 765 -5.84 27.86 -15.02
CA ASN A 765 -5.06 27.04 -15.94
C ASN A 765 -5.85 26.55 -17.17
N HIS A 766 -7.19 26.64 -17.14
CA HIS A 766 -8.01 26.43 -18.33
C HIS A 766 -7.64 27.40 -19.46
N PHE A 767 -7.24 28.66 -19.13
CA PHE A 767 -6.75 29.64 -20.08
C PHE A 767 -5.28 29.42 -20.42
N VAL A 768 -4.46 29.10 -19.44
CA VAL A 768 -3.01 28.92 -19.58
C VAL A 768 -2.67 27.82 -20.59
N ILE A 769 -3.39 26.73 -20.58
CA ILE A 769 -3.16 25.61 -21.50
C ILE A 769 -3.42 25.95 -22.98
N GLU A 770 -4.22 26.98 -23.24
CA GLU A 770 -4.46 27.46 -24.61
C GLU A 770 -3.30 28.31 -25.18
N GLY A 771 -2.29 28.63 -24.40
CA GLY A 771 -0.99 29.09 -24.79
C GLY A 771 -0.95 30.49 -25.44
N GLU A 772 -0.07 30.67 -26.44
CA GLU A 772 0.22 31.97 -27.04
C GLU A 772 -0.99 32.59 -27.77
N ALA A 773 -1.85 31.75 -28.36
CA ALA A 773 -3.08 32.25 -29.00
C ALA A 773 -4.00 32.97 -28.00
N MET A 774 -4.11 32.42 -26.79
CA MET A 774 -4.85 33.06 -25.70
C MET A 774 -4.12 34.31 -25.20
N ALA A 775 -2.80 34.28 -25.06
CA ALA A 775 -2.01 35.42 -24.64
C ALA A 775 -2.19 36.63 -25.59
N GLN A 776 -2.22 36.39 -26.89
CA GLN A 776 -2.46 37.43 -27.89
C GLN A 776 -3.84 38.10 -27.74
N GLN A 777 -4.88 37.28 -27.54
CA GLN A 777 -6.24 37.80 -27.35
C GLN A 777 -6.37 38.60 -26.05
N LEU A 778 -5.76 38.09 -24.95
CA LEU A 778 -5.75 38.82 -23.67
C LEU A 778 -4.99 40.15 -23.76
N ARG A 779 -3.84 40.21 -24.46
CA ARG A 779 -3.11 41.47 -24.72
C ARG A 779 -3.98 42.48 -25.47
N GLN A 780 -4.70 42.03 -26.51
CA GLN A 780 -5.60 42.91 -27.27
C GLN A 780 -6.73 43.43 -26.40
N LEU A 781 -7.40 42.59 -25.62
CA LEU A 781 -8.48 43.00 -24.70
C LEU A 781 -8.01 43.99 -23.64
N ILE A 782 -6.83 43.78 -23.07
CA ILE A 782 -6.22 44.67 -22.06
C ILE A 782 -5.88 46.02 -22.70
N GLN A 783 -5.32 46.03 -23.91
CA GLN A 783 -4.96 47.25 -24.63
C GLN A 783 -6.17 48.09 -25.01
N LEU A 784 -7.30 47.45 -25.37
CA LEU A 784 -8.54 48.15 -25.71
C LEU A 784 -9.18 48.84 -24.50
N ASN A 785 -8.77 48.50 -23.29
CA ASN A 785 -9.29 49.01 -22.02
C ASN A 785 -10.83 48.96 -21.90
N THR A 786 -11.43 47.92 -22.49
CA THR A 786 -12.89 47.70 -22.53
C THR A 786 -13.36 46.73 -21.48
N LEU A 787 -12.43 46.06 -20.75
CA LEU A 787 -12.76 45.08 -19.71
C LEU A 787 -13.19 45.80 -18.42
N PRO A 788 -14.19 45.26 -17.70
CA PRO A 788 -14.44 45.67 -16.32
C PRO A 788 -13.20 45.42 -15.46
N GLU A 789 -13.05 46.12 -14.35
CA GLU A 789 -11.84 46.14 -13.52
C GLU A 789 -11.41 44.72 -13.02
N LEU A 790 -12.39 43.94 -12.59
CA LEU A 790 -12.12 42.57 -12.09
C LEU A 790 -11.63 41.64 -13.21
N GLU A 791 -12.26 41.68 -14.37
CA GLU A 791 -11.87 40.91 -15.56
C GLU A 791 -10.52 41.37 -16.08
N GLN A 792 -10.21 42.64 -16.00
CA GLN A 792 -8.90 43.17 -16.39
C GLN A 792 -7.78 42.65 -15.48
N HIS A 793 -7.98 42.67 -14.16
CA HIS A 793 -7.04 42.09 -13.21
C HIS A 793 -6.86 40.57 -13.45
N ARG A 794 -7.94 39.87 -13.71
CA ARG A 794 -7.90 38.42 -14.01
C ARG A 794 -7.14 38.16 -15.30
N ALA A 795 -7.44 38.89 -16.37
CA ALA A 795 -6.75 38.75 -17.64
C ALA A 795 -5.24 39.03 -17.51
N GLN A 796 -4.85 40.06 -16.75
CA GLN A 796 -3.44 40.38 -16.48
C GLN A 796 -2.74 39.27 -15.71
N ARG A 797 -3.42 38.64 -14.73
CA ARG A 797 -2.88 37.52 -13.99
C ARG A 797 -2.69 36.29 -14.89
N ILE A 798 -3.71 35.93 -15.66
CA ILE A 798 -3.64 34.79 -16.59
C ILE A 798 -2.53 35.03 -17.63
N LEU A 799 -2.41 36.25 -18.17
CA LEU A 799 -1.35 36.58 -19.12
C LEU A 799 0.05 36.42 -18.48
N ARG A 800 0.22 36.82 -17.22
CA ARG A 800 1.48 36.57 -16.48
C ARG A 800 1.78 35.09 -16.35
N ASP A 801 0.77 34.31 -15.98
CA ASP A 801 0.91 32.84 -15.77
C ASP A 801 1.25 32.14 -17.10
N ILE A 802 0.59 32.52 -18.24
CA ILE A 802 0.94 32.02 -19.58
C ILE A 802 2.40 32.36 -19.89
N ASN A 803 2.77 33.62 -19.71
CA ASN A 803 4.12 34.07 -19.99
C ASN A 803 5.18 33.38 -19.13
N GLN A 804 4.88 33.08 -17.88
CA GLN A 804 5.77 32.38 -16.96
C GLN A 804 5.97 30.92 -17.39
N HIS A 805 4.90 30.20 -17.65
CA HIS A 805 4.95 28.76 -17.98
C HIS A 805 5.51 28.50 -19.38
N HIS A 806 5.19 29.31 -20.37
CA HIS A 806 5.76 29.16 -21.72
C HIS A 806 7.19 29.69 -21.87
N ARG A 807 7.68 30.53 -20.95
CA ARG A 807 9.08 31.01 -20.95
C ARG A 807 10.05 30.04 -20.30
N HIS A 808 9.62 29.16 -19.41
CA HIS A 808 10.47 28.11 -18.81
C HIS A 808 11.09 27.15 -19.85
N LYS A 809 10.53 27.06 -21.06
CA LYS A 809 11.08 26.27 -22.17
C LYS A 809 12.47 26.71 -22.62
N PHE A 810 12.85 27.95 -22.34
CA PHE A 810 14.08 28.56 -22.85
C PHE A 810 15.03 29.05 -21.75
N ALA A 811 14.78 28.65 -20.50
CA ALA A 811 15.63 29.01 -19.37
C ALA A 811 17.03 28.42 -19.46
N HIS A 812 17.23 27.38 -20.25
CA HIS A 812 18.51 26.73 -20.43
C HIS A 812 19.08 27.00 -21.83
N PHE A 813 19.87 28.07 -21.96
CA PHE A 813 20.88 28.13 -22.99
C PHE A 813 21.95 27.11 -22.62
N ASP A 814 21.65 25.81 -22.86
CA ASP A 814 22.57 24.73 -22.57
C ASP A 814 23.80 24.74 -23.51
N GLU A 815 24.83 23.98 -23.19
CA GLU A 815 26.06 23.96 -23.97
C GLU A 815 25.80 23.60 -25.44
N GLY A 816 24.91 22.61 -25.70
CA GLY A 816 24.58 22.20 -27.06
C GLY A 816 23.80 23.25 -27.84
N PHE A 817 22.91 24.02 -27.19
CA PHE A 817 22.24 25.14 -27.82
C PHE A 817 23.23 26.28 -28.13
N VAL A 818 24.08 26.62 -27.16
CA VAL A 818 25.09 27.68 -27.32
C VAL A 818 26.08 27.36 -28.43
N GLU A 819 26.52 26.09 -28.54
CA GLU A 819 27.42 25.63 -29.57
C GLU A 819 26.77 25.74 -30.96
N ARG A 820 25.51 25.29 -31.10
CA ARG A 820 24.76 25.47 -32.38
C ARG A 820 24.53 26.94 -32.73
N LEU A 821 24.23 27.76 -31.73
CA LEU A 821 24.03 29.19 -31.89
C LEU A 821 25.31 29.88 -32.39
N LEU A 822 26.47 29.60 -31.79
CA LEU A 822 27.76 30.21 -32.18
C LEU A 822 28.19 29.79 -33.58
N ASN A 823 27.76 28.65 -34.07
CA ASN A 823 28.02 28.14 -35.41
C ASN A 823 26.99 28.63 -36.45
N HIS A 824 25.92 29.32 -36.04
CA HIS A 824 24.88 29.80 -36.98
C HIS A 824 25.36 31.03 -37.78
N PRO A 825 25.18 31.06 -39.11
CA PRO A 825 25.75 32.11 -39.97
C PRO A 825 25.21 33.50 -39.67
N GLU A 826 24.00 33.65 -39.19
CA GLU A 826 23.33 34.96 -38.94
C GLU A 826 23.58 35.52 -37.54
N VAL A 827 24.34 34.83 -36.69
CA VAL A 827 24.64 35.33 -35.33
C VAL A 827 25.59 36.54 -35.41
N PRO A 828 25.29 37.66 -34.72
CA PRO A 828 26.11 38.84 -34.73
C PRO A 828 27.60 38.55 -34.43
N GLU A 829 28.48 39.20 -35.20
CA GLU A 829 29.92 38.98 -35.12
C GLU A 829 30.50 39.26 -33.73
N LEU A 830 29.89 40.17 -32.98
CA LEU A 830 30.24 40.51 -31.60
C LEU A 830 30.07 39.29 -30.62
N ILE A 831 29.05 38.47 -30.86
CA ILE A 831 28.79 37.27 -30.05
C ILE A 831 29.74 36.14 -30.43
N ARG A 832 30.11 36.03 -31.70
CA ARG A 832 31.09 35.06 -32.20
C ARG A 832 32.52 35.37 -31.77
N THR A 833 32.95 36.63 -31.82
CA THR A 833 34.33 37.08 -31.52
C THR A 833 34.56 37.22 -30.00
N SER A 834 33.54 37.50 -29.22
CA SER A 834 33.60 37.57 -27.75
C SER A 834 32.44 36.83 -27.10
N PRO A 835 32.46 35.47 -27.14
CA PRO A 835 31.34 34.68 -26.64
C PRO A 835 31.07 34.96 -25.16
N LEU A 836 29.77 34.89 -24.81
CA LEU A 836 29.35 34.91 -23.39
C LEU A 836 29.84 33.67 -22.70
N THR A 837 30.28 33.79 -21.45
CA THR A 837 30.58 32.62 -20.62
C THR A 837 29.29 31.82 -20.37
N GLN A 838 29.41 30.56 -20.12
CA GLN A 838 28.26 29.67 -19.79
C GLN A 838 27.37 30.30 -18.72
N ARG A 839 27.97 30.89 -17.68
CA ARG A 839 27.25 31.56 -16.60
C ARG A 839 26.45 32.76 -17.07
N LYS A 840 26.94 33.51 -18.07
CA LYS A 840 26.22 34.64 -18.66
C LYS A 840 25.08 34.18 -19.55
N TRP A 841 25.23 33.05 -20.25
CA TRP A 841 24.15 32.45 -21.02
C TRP A 841 23.04 31.97 -20.08
N GLN A 842 23.36 31.34 -18.97
CA GLN A 842 22.38 30.99 -17.95
C GLN A 842 21.64 32.21 -17.41
N VAL A 843 22.38 33.27 -17.06
CA VAL A 843 21.76 34.53 -16.59
C VAL A 843 20.86 35.15 -17.67
N LEU A 844 21.26 35.13 -18.94
CA LEU A 844 20.43 35.63 -20.04
C LEU A 844 19.14 34.81 -20.20
N GLY A 845 19.23 33.49 -20.09
CA GLY A 845 18.07 32.60 -20.13
C GLY A 845 17.08 32.89 -19.00
N LEU A 846 17.58 33.07 -17.77
CA LEU A 846 16.76 33.42 -16.62
C LEU A 846 16.16 34.83 -16.70
N ILE A 847 16.89 35.79 -17.25
CA ILE A 847 16.36 37.13 -17.57
C ILE A 847 15.23 37.04 -18.59
N TYR A 848 15.43 36.24 -19.63
CA TYR A 848 14.42 36.01 -20.67
C TYR A 848 13.18 35.34 -20.10
N SER A 849 13.36 34.39 -19.20
CA SER A 849 12.30 33.67 -18.46
C SER A 849 11.58 34.54 -17.42
N GLY A 850 11.99 35.83 -17.26
CA GLY A 850 11.30 36.80 -16.41
C GLY A 850 11.68 36.77 -14.92
N TYR A 851 12.71 36.02 -14.52
CA TYR A 851 13.17 35.92 -13.13
C TYR A 851 13.68 37.28 -12.62
N SER A 852 13.32 37.67 -11.39
CA SER A 852 13.92 38.83 -10.72
C SER A 852 15.39 38.54 -10.36
N ASN A 853 16.16 39.59 -10.04
CA ASN A 853 17.57 39.39 -9.64
C ASN A 853 17.73 38.51 -8.39
N GLU A 854 16.77 38.55 -7.50
CA GLU A 854 16.73 37.71 -6.29
C GLU A 854 16.41 36.25 -6.63
N GLN A 855 15.47 36.03 -7.56
CA GLN A 855 15.15 34.69 -8.06
C GLN A 855 16.32 34.10 -8.86
N ILE A 856 16.99 34.88 -9.69
CA ILE A 856 18.20 34.45 -10.42
C ILE A 856 19.32 34.09 -9.41
N ALA A 857 19.45 34.85 -8.34
CA ALA A 857 20.43 34.58 -7.28
C ALA A 857 20.15 33.24 -6.57
N GLY A 858 18.89 32.99 -6.25
CA GLY A 858 18.47 31.71 -5.64
C GLY A 858 18.66 30.53 -6.58
N GLU A 859 18.27 30.67 -7.87
CA GLU A 859 18.39 29.59 -8.87
C GLU A 859 19.87 29.21 -9.15
N LEU A 860 20.75 30.18 -9.08
CA LEU A 860 22.16 29.98 -9.39
C LEU A 860 23.04 29.81 -8.14
N ASP A 861 22.45 29.74 -6.95
CA ASP A 861 23.10 29.61 -5.64
C ASP A 861 24.24 30.62 -5.42
N VAL A 862 23.95 31.90 -5.68
CA VAL A 862 24.91 32.99 -5.49
C VAL A 862 24.25 34.21 -4.85
N ALA A 863 25.03 35.13 -4.29
CA ALA A 863 24.51 36.35 -3.68
C ALA A 863 23.87 37.27 -4.72
N ALA A 864 22.79 37.96 -4.37
CA ALA A 864 22.07 38.91 -5.27
C ALA A 864 23.00 40.05 -5.78
N THR A 865 23.99 40.45 -5.02
CA THR A 865 25.02 41.42 -5.43
C THR A 865 25.91 40.88 -6.55
N THR A 866 26.24 39.60 -6.53
CA THR A 866 26.97 38.90 -7.58
C THR A 866 26.19 38.87 -8.90
N ILE A 867 24.86 38.59 -8.81
CA ILE A 867 23.96 38.61 -9.98
C ILE A 867 23.85 39.99 -10.58
N LYS A 868 23.72 41.04 -9.79
CA LYS A 868 23.72 42.44 -10.32
C LYS A 868 25.00 42.72 -11.13
N THR A 869 26.15 42.21 -10.69
CA THR A 869 27.41 42.33 -11.40
C THR A 869 27.41 41.52 -12.69
N HIS A 870 26.92 40.27 -12.67
CA HIS A 870 26.78 39.43 -13.87
C HIS A 870 25.85 40.08 -14.90
N ILE A 871 24.72 40.63 -14.47
CA ILE A 871 23.74 41.32 -15.35
C ILE A 871 24.35 42.59 -15.98
N ARG A 872 25.04 43.42 -15.20
CA ARG A 872 25.71 44.61 -15.72
C ARG A 872 26.77 44.25 -16.78
N ASN A 873 27.57 43.23 -16.51
CA ASN A 873 28.57 42.76 -17.45
C ASN A 873 27.95 42.06 -18.68
N LEU A 874 26.80 41.43 -18.53
CA LEU A 874 26.02 40.84 -19.61
C LEU A 874 25.48 41.93 -20.54
N TYR A 875 24.85 42.99 -19.99
CA TYR A 875 24.32 44.11 -20.76
C TYR A 875 25.42 44.83 -21.54
N GLN A 876 26.56 45.05 -20.91
CA GLN A 876 27.75 45.64 -21.57
C GLN A 876 28.22 44.78 -22.75
N LYS A 877 28.23 43.45 -22.60
CA LYS A 877 28.66 42.54 -23.68
C LYS A 877 27.61 42.42 -24.80
N LEU A 878 26.33 42.54 -24.49
CA LEU A 878 25.25 42.50 -25.49
C LEU A 878 25.01 43.87 -26.15
N GLY A 879 25.65 44.93 -25.65
CA GLY A 879 25.42 46.28 -26.13
C GLY A 879 24.02 46.85 -25.84
N VAL A 880 23.38 46.37 -24.74
CA VAL A 880 22.04 46.76 -24.34
C VAL A 880 22.06 47.56 -23.05
N ALA A 881 21.09 48.52 -22.94
CA ALA A 881 21.02 49.40 -21.77
C ALA A 881 20.08 48.87 -20.67
N HIS A 882 19.04 48.20 -21.04
CA HIS A 882 17.97 47.79 -20.13
C HIS A 882 17.61 46.30 -20.23
N ARG A 883 16.88 45.84 -19.22
CA ARG A 883 16.42 44.44 -19.13
C ARG A 883 15.53 44.04 -20.32
N GLN A 884 14.64 44.97 -20.77
CA GLN A 884 13.78 44.70 -21.91
C GLN A 884 14.58 44.49 -23.20
N ASP A 885 15.64 45.23 -23.41
CA ASP A 885 16.50 45.12 -24.60
C ASP A 885 17.22 43.75 -24.57
N ALA A 886 17.66 43.28 -23.39
CA ALA A 886 18.25 41.98 -23.24
C ALA A 886 17.26 40.84 -23.53
N VAL A 887 15.99 41.00 -23.15
CA VAL A 887 14.90 40.08 -23.49
C VAL A 887 14.65 40.03 -24.98
N GLN A 888 14.59 41.21 -25.64
CA GLN A 888 14.43 41.27 -27.11
C GLN A 888 15.62 40.64 -27.84
N HIS A 889 16.82 40.84 -27.34
CA HIS A 889 18.03 40.26 -27.93
C HIS A 889 18.02 38.73 -27.80
N ALA A 890 17.63 38.20 -26.63
CA ALA A 890 17.45 36.78 -26.43
C ALA A 890 16.34 36.20 -27.35
N GLN A 891 15.24 36.93 -27.56
CA GLN A 891 14.19 36.56 -28.51
C GLN A 891 14.70 36.48 -29.96
N GLN A 892 15.51 37.44 -30.38
CA GLN A 892 16.11 37.40 -31.72
C GLN A 892 17.02 36.20 -31.93
N LEU A 893 17.86 35.90 -30.94
CA LEU A 893 18.73 34.72 -30.98
C LEU A 893 17.95 33.41 -31.08
N LEU A 894 16.87 33.29 -30.33
CA LEU A 894 15.99 32.12 -30.37
C LEU A 894 15.29 31.96 -31.71
N LYS A 895 14.79 33.12 -32.30
CA LYS A 895 14.14 33.14 -33.60
C LYS A 895 15.09 32.74 -34.72
N MET A 896 16.36 33.17 -34.66
CA MET A 896 17.41 32.78 -35.61
C MET A 896 17.65 31.25 -35.58
N MET A 897 17.49 30.62 -34.41
CA MET A 897 17.66 29.20 -34.25
C MET A 897 16.38 28.38 -34.58
N GLY A 898 15.36 28.99 -35.17
CA GLY A 898 14.13 28.33 -35.60
C GLY A 898 13.15 28.01 -34.46
N TYR A 899 13.40 28.55 -33.27
CA TYR A 899 12.42 28.47 -32.16
C TYR A 899 11.37 29.56 -32.42
N GLY A 900 10.16 29.16 -32.80
CA GLY A 900 9.03 30.09 -32.97
C GLY A 900 8.72 30.78 -31.62
N VAL A 901 8.92 32.09 -31.57
CA VAL A 901 8.68 32.95 -30.41
C VAL A 901 7.30 33.59 -30.55
#